data_6e4989b4e6b4dca3738a72e1aa9dbc02
#
_entry.id   6e4989b4e6b4dca3738a72e1aa9dbc02
#
_cell.length_a   1.000
_cell.length_b   1.000
_cell.length_c   1.000
_cell.angle_alpha   90.00
_cell.angle_beta   90.00
_cell.angle_gamma   90.00
#
_symmetry.space_group_name_H-M   'P 1'
#
loop_
_entity.id
_entity.type
_entity.pdbx_description
1 polymer ?
#
loop_
_entity_poly.entity_id
_entity_poly.type
_entity_poly.pdbx_seq_one_letter_code
_entity_poly.pdbx_strand_id
1 'polypeptide(L)'
;MPTLSAEHAEAEAAIRIRDFNRAVEIYTQLAKQGDAEAQFALGGLYRGGRGVKKDYAKALHWYLKAANQEHTEAQYTTGTMYENGWGVDADSAVASEWYDKAAIQGHRLAKKRLENLATTSPVTGLSDQQAAEFLNRAAAAGKSETLKRILASGLSPDTRDEFSRSALHEAAINGRTNAVEILLAAGANPNTSDSLGDTPLHSAAGLGYASIVRSLIKAGAKTETLDANENTPLLVATGRKHLEAIKALLENGASVNAKNRKKQTSLDMAILRNDKAIARQLKAAGGIATQTQNKTKEFPDLAKITASISLSNDNPENKSNPFAGWSTLHLAAWRGQKPLIEALLKQESDLDTLDPEGLTPLSRSVWQGHDEVTTLLLDHGADPNLAASGSPTPLLLACRENNLKLVKLLIARGAKIDVSGKHEITPLHLAIEQQNLQLVELLIRNNARLSTTTDTGITPLILAVLKAQPEIVKILLARGASPDQADNKGRTPLYHAIGVGDPSIFHQLLKSGAKIELQADDGLTPMMRAAANGHADMVEELIPREGYVDRLSNNGNTALMLAARSGSLNTLNILLRYSENLEHRNNAGNSALMLAAEQGHLSIVKRLLEMKANAHHLNLRRESAEDLARRGNHDEVAEYIDANKGSGGLLDLMR
;
A
#
# COMPACT_ATOMS: atom_id res chain seq x y z
N MET A 1 -49.28 3.67 9.94
CA MET A 1 -48.28 4.69 9.66
C MET A 1 -47.27 4.07 8.72
N PRO A 2 -46.87 4.70 7.62
CA PRO A 2 -45.80 4.18 6.78
C PRO A 2 -44.52 4.05 7.62
N THR A 3 -43.73 3.01 7.34
CA THR A 3 -42.44 2.83 8.02
C THR A 3 -41.46 3.92 7.61
N LEU A 4 -40.54 4.32 8.48
CA LEU A 4 -39.52 5.35 8.21
C LEU A 4 -38.84 5.17 6.82
N SER A 5 -38.62 3.91 6.41
CA SER A 5 -38.05 3.59 5.09
C SER A 5 -38.98 3.92 3.91
N ALA A 6 -40.29 3.87 4.11
CA ALA A 6 -41.26 4.21 3.05
C ALA A 6 -41.36 5.73 2.83
N GLU A 7 -41.27 6.52 3.89
CA GLU A 7 -41.28 7.98 3.82
C GLU A 7 -39.97 8.52 3.17
N HIS A 8 -38.82 7.91 3.46
CA HIS A 8 -37.57 8.20 2.76
C HIS A 8 -37.67 7.91 1.26
N ALA A 9 -38.22 6.74 0.90
CA ALA A 9 -38.39 6.35 -0.50
C ALA A 9 -39.36 7.32 -1.24
N GLU A 10 -40.41 7.81 -0.56
CA GLU A 10 -41.32 8.82 -1.11
C GLU A 10 -40.61 10.16 -1.32
N ALA A 11 -39.81 10.62 -0.35
CA ALA A 11 -39.05 11.86 -0.48
C ALA A 11 -38.00 11.78 -1.61
N GLU A 12 -37.30 10.66 -1.73
CA GLU A 12 -36.39 10.43 -2.85
C GLU A 12 -37.11 10.35 -4.20
N ALA A 13 -38.30 9.76 -4.24
CA ALA A 13 -39.14 9.75 -5.44
C ALA A 13 -39.56 11.16 -5.83
N ALA A 14 -39.96 11.99 -4.86
CA ALA A 14 -40.29 13.41 -5.08
C ALA A 14 -39.07 14.19 -5.62
N ILE A 15 -37.86 13.95 -5.11
CA ILE A 15 -36.62 14.55 -5.66
C ILE A 15 -36.42 14.11 -7.11
N ARG A 16 -36.61 12.82 -7.43
CA ARG A 16 -36.42 12.24 -8.77
C ARG A 16 -37.33 12.89 -9.81
N ILE A 17 -38.59 13.20 -9.44
CA ILE A 17 -39.56 13.89 -10.32
C ILE A 17 -39.48 15.42 -10.22
N ARG A 18 -38.46 15.95 -9.48
CA ARG A 18 -38.28 17.39 -9.22
C ARG A 18 -39.43 18.07 -8.45
N ASP A 19 -40.28 17.33 -7.76
CA ASP A 19 -41.22 17.85 -6.78
C ASP A 19 -40.51 18.16 -5.46
N PHE A 20 -39.67 19.20 -5.50
CA PHE A 20 -38.88 19.59 -4.35
C PHE A 20 -39.71 20.11 -3.17
N ASN A 21 -40.91 20.65 -3.43
CA ASN A 21 -41.81 21.08 -2.37
C ASN A 21 -42.27 19.91 -1.55
N ARG A 22 -42.69 18.81 -2.20
CA ARG A 22 -43.08 17.58 -1.54
C ARG A 22 -41.89 16.93 -0.78
N ALA A 23 -40.71 16.91 -1.38
CA ALA A 23 -39.51 16.43 -0.73
C ALA A 23 -39.18 17.23 0.53
N VAL A 24 -39.27 18.55 0.50
CA VAL A 24 -39.05 19.42 1.68
C VAL A 24 -40.05 19.13 2.77
N GLU A 25 -41.34 18.93 2.47
CA GLU A 25 -42.35 18.60 3.47
C GLU A 25 -41.99 17.30 4.20
N ILE A 26 -41.70 16.24 3.45
CA ILE A 26 -41.40 14.90 4.02
C ILE A 26 -40.12 14.95 4.82
N TYR A 27 -39.02 15.48 4.24
CA TYR A 27 -37.75 15.57 4.97
C TYR A 27 -37.81 16.49 6.19
N THR A 28 -38.67 17.55 6.16
CA THR A 28 -38.86 18.39 7.33
C THR A 28 -39.54 17.61 8.48
N GLN A 29 -40.49 16.75 8.19
CA GLN A 29 -41.13 15.89 9.20
C GLN A 29 -40.13 14.89 9.80
N LEU A 30 -39.43 14.16 8.95
CA LEU A 30 -38.41 13.17 9.36
C LEU A 30 -37.25 13.82 10.13
N ALA A 31 -36.74 14.94 9.66
CA ALA A 31 -35.65 15.67 10.32
C ALA A 31 -36.04 16.20 11.70
N LYS A 32 -37.31 16.60 11.91
CA LYS A 32 -37.85 16.97 13.23
C LYS A 32 -37.97 15.79 14.18
N GLN A 33 -38.16 14.59 13.66
CA GLN A 33 -38.18 13.35 14.43
C GLN A 33 -36.79 12.86 14.82
N GLY A 34 -35.74 13.55 14.33
CA GLY A 34 -34.34 13.25 14.68
C GLY A 34 -33.59 12.41 13.64
N ASP A 35 -34.21 12.08 12.50
CA ASP A 35 -33.56 11.25 11.49
C ASP A 35 -32.38 11.98 10.83
N ALA A 36 -31.18 11.40 10.95
CA ALA A 36 -29.94 12.02 10.51
C ALA A 36 -29.82 12.13 8.98
N GLU A 37 -30.31 11.13 8.24
CA GLU A 37 -30.33 11.14 6.77
C GLU A 37 -31.27 12.22 6.24
N ALA A 38 -32.47 12.34 6.84
CA ALA A 38 -33.41 13.39 6.47
C ALA A 38 -32.89 14.79 6.83
N GLN A 39 -32.19 14.94 7.97
CA GLN A 39 -31.54 16.20 8.33
C GLN A 39 -30.48 16.59 7.31
N PHE A 40 -29.66 15.63 6.88
CA PHE A 40 -28.66 15.85 5.84
C PHE A 40 -29.31 16.22 4.51
N ALA A 41 -30.32 15.48 4.05
CA ALA A 41 -31.05 15.75 2.82
C ALA A 41 -31.73 17.15 2.82
N LEU A 42 -32.37 17.50 3.95
CA LEU A 42 -33.01 18.82 4.11
C LEU A 42 -31.99 19.94 4.10
N GLY A 43 -30.83 19.76 4.71
CA GLY A 43 -29.68 20.67 4.59
C GLY A 43 -29.28 20.89 3.13
N GLY A 44 -29.24 19.81 2.32
CA GLY A 44 -28.97 19.86 0.88
C GLY A 44 -30.00 20.67 0.10
N LEU A 45 -31.29 20.55 0.43
CA LEU A 45 -32.36 21.30 -0.20
C LEU A 45 -32.27 22.81 0.11
N TYR A 46 -31.97 23.20 1.36
CA TYR A 46 -31.71 24.60 1.72
C TYR A 46 -30.46 25.17 1.05
N ARG A 47 -29.36 24.40 0.99
CA ARG A 47 -28.13 24.80 0.30
C ARG A 47 -28.34 25.03 -1.17
N GLY A 48 -29.10 24.15 -1.82
CA GLY A 48 -29.39 24.21 -3.26
C GLY A 48 -30.55 25.16 -3.63
N GLY A 49 -31.35 25.65 -2.67
CA GLY A 49 -32.56 26.43 -2.96
C GLY A 49 -33.64 25.63 -3.69
N ARG A 50 -33.74 24.32 -3.41
CA ARG A 50 -34.67 23.42 -4.09
C ARG A 50 -35.92 23.20 -3.25
N GLY A 51 -37.07 23.65 -3.73
CA GLY A 51 -38.36 23.64 -3.01
C GLY A 51 -38.44 24.63 -1.83
N VAL A 52 -37.33 25.32 -1.54
CA VAL A 52 -37.20 26.34 -0.50
C VAL A 52 -36.28 27.45 -1.00
N LYS A 53 -36.40 28.65 -0.43
CA LYS A 53 -35.42 29.70 -0.71
C LYS A 53 -34.03 29.26 -0.23
N LYS A 54 -33.02 29.45 -1.07
CA LYS A 54 -31.61 29.16 -0.73
C LYS A 54 -31.21 29.86 0.57
N ASP A 55 -30.72 29.09 1.54
CA ASP A 55 -30.39 29.58 2.87
C ASP A 55 -29.27 28.74 3.46
N TYR A 56 -28.04 29.22 3.40
CA TYR A 56 -26.87 28.53 3.89
C TYR A 56 -26.86 28.41 5.43
N ALA A 57 -27.44 29.37 6.15
CA ALA A 57 -27.49 29.26 7.62
C ALA A 57 -28.44 28.15 8.07
N LYS A 58 -29.61 28.01 7.41
CA LYS A 58 -30.50 26.87 7.65
C LYS A 58 -29.91 25.55 7.18
N ALA A 59 -29.19 25.56 6.07
CA ALA A 59 -28.48 24.36 5.61
C ALA A 59 -27.45 23.89 6.66
N LEU A 60 -26.62 24.81 7.16
CA LEU A 60 -25.64 24.52 8.22
C LEU A 60 -26.30 23.99 9.50
N HIS A 61 -27.42 24.61 9.91
CA HIS A 61 -28.17 24.14 11.08
C HIS A 61 -28.59 22.66 10.98
N TRP A 62 -29.09 22.25 9.81
CA TRP A 62 -29.51 20.87 9.59
C TRP A 62 -28.32 19.93 9.41
N TYR A 63 -27.25 20.36 8.73
CA TYR A 63 -26.03 19.58 8.62
C TYR A 63 -25.37 19.35 9.98
N LEU A 64 -25.32 20.36 10.87
CA LEU A 64 -24.81 20.21 12.22
C LEU A 64 -25.60 19.19 13.04
N LYS A 65 -26.92 19.15 12.88
CA LYS A 65 -27.76 18.15 13.57
C LYS A 65 -27.43 16.73 13.11
N ALA A 66 -27.28 16.51 11.81
CA ALA A 66 -26.89 15.21 11.27
C ALA A 66 -25.44 14.85 11.64
N ALA A 67 -24.53 15.81 11.56
CA ALA A 67 -23.11 15.62 11.87
C ALA A 67 -22.86 15.24 13.34
N ASN A 68 -23.66 15.82 14.26
CA ASN A 68 -23.63 15.45 15.68
C ASN A 68 -24.20 14.06 15.98
N GLN A 69 -24.88 13.44 15.03
CA GLN A 69 -25.34 12.06 15.07
C GLN A 69 -24.40 11.12 14.30
N GLU A 70 -23.13 11.51 14.15
CA GLU A 70 -22.07 10.74 13.49
C GLU A 70 -22.32 10.47 11.98
N HIS A 71 -23.21 11.20 11.34
CA HIS A 71 -23.46 11.07 9.90
C HIS A 71 -22.24 11.59 9.12
N THR A 72 -21.47 10.69 8.52
CA THR A 72 -20.15 10.96 7.93
C THR A 72 -20.16 12.04 6.85
N GLU A 73 -21.13 11.99 5.90
CA GLU A 73 -21.26 12.99 4.82
C GLU A 73 -21.67 14.35 5.38
N ALA A 74 -22.48 14.40 6.43
CA ALA A 74 -22.85 15.64 7.09
C ALA A 74 -21.65 16.27 7.82
N GLN A 75 -20.80 15.47 8.46
CA GLN A 75 -19.57 15.95 9.07
C GLN A 75 -18.64 16.56 8.04
N TYR A 76 -18.41 15.88 6.90
CA TYR A 76 -17.62 16.42 5.80
C TYR A 76 -18.22 17.73 5.25
N THR A 77 -19.54 17.75 5.01
CA THR A 77 -20.22 18.93 4.46
C THR A 77 -20.20 20.10 5.44
N THR A 78 -20.37 19.84 6.74
CA THR A 78 -20.24 20.86 7.80
C THR A 78 -18.84 21.47 7.79
N GLY A 79 -17.78 20.63 7.70
CA GLY A 79 -16.42 21.11 7.55
C GLY A 79 -16.26 22.02 6.32
N THR A 80 -16.84 21.64 5.18
CA THR A 80 -16.81 22.45 3.95
C THR A 80 -17.53 23.80 4.13
N MET A 81 -18.61 23.83 4.88
CA MET A 81 -19.34 25.09 5.14
C MET A 81 -18.55 26.06 6.00
N TYR A 82 -17.86 25.57 7.03
CA TYR A 82 -16.94 26.38 7.85
C TYR A 82 -15.70 26.82 7.08
N GLU A 83 -15.12 25.93 6.23
CA GLU A 83 -13.96 26.27 5.38
C GLU A 83 -14.26 27.45 4.45
N ASN A 84 -15.45 27.49 3.85
CA ASN A 84 -15.83 28.48 2.83
C ASN A 84 -16.65 29.64 3.38
N GLY A 85 -17.00 29.67 4.66
CA GLY A 85 -17.82 30.71 5.26
C GLY A 85 -19.28 30.68 4.78
N TRP A 86 -19.83 29.50 4.44
CA TRP A 86 -21.22 29.39 3.94
C TRP A 86 -22.24 29.33 5.09
N GLY A 87 -22.91 30.44 5.32
CA GLY A 87 -23.91 30.56 6.38
C GLY A 87 -23.35 30.76 7.78
N VAL A 88 -22.06 30.95 7.88
CA VAL A 88 -21.26 31.19 9.10
C VAL A 88 -19.98 31.90 8.67
N ASP A 89 -19.29 32.58 9.57
CA ASP A 89 -17.95 33.10 9.29
C ASP A 89 -16.97 31.95 9.01
N ALA A 90 -16.05 32.15 8.05
CA ALA A 90 -15.07 31.14 7.69
C ALA A 90 -14.15 30.84 8.89
N ASP A 91 -14.06 29.57 9.27
CA ASP A 91 -13.22 29.09 10.35
C ASP A 91 -12.59 27.75 9.98
N SER A 92 -11.30 27.82 9.61
CA SER A 92 -10.54 26.63 9.21
C SER A 92 -10.20 25.68 10.37
N ALA A 93 -10.20 26.18 11.62
CA ALA A 93 -10.00 25.31 12.78
C ALA A 93 -11.22 24.44 13.02
N VAL A 94 -12.42 25.05 13.05
CA VAL A 94 -13.68 24.31 13.16
C VAL A 94 -13.90 23.41 11.95
N ALA A 95 -13.52 23.85 10.73
CA ALA A 95 -13.57 23.01 9.54
C ALA A 95 -12.71 21.76 9.69
N SER A 96 -11.49 21.90 10.24
CA SER A 96 -10.58 20.78 10.49
C SER A 96 -11.16 19.78 11.47
N GLU A 97 -11.78 20.22 12.55
CA GLU A 97 -12.43 19.32 13.53
C GLU A 97 -13.53 18.45 12.87
N TRP A 98 -14.34 19.05 12.04
CA TRP A 98 -15.40 18.32 11.33
C TRP A 98 -14.85 17.37 10.27
N TYR A 99 -13.81 17.78 9.54
CA TYR A 99 -13.13 16.90 8.61
C TYR A 99 -12.44 15.73 9.31
N ASP A 100 -11.88 15.95 10.51
CA ASP A 100 -11.23 14.88 11.29
C ASP A 100 -12.24 13.83 11.72
N LYS A 101 -13.40 14.24 12.25
CA LYS A 101 -14.48 13.32 12.59
C LYS A 101 -14.92 12.47 11.39
N ALA A 102 -15.09 13.07 10.21
CA ALA A 102 -15.43 12.35 9.00
C ALA A 102 -14.28 11.43 8.52
N ALA A 103 -13.03 11.86 8.63
CA ALA A 103 -11.86 11.09 8.22
C ALA A 103 -11.64 9.85 9.09
N ILE A 104 -11.89 9.93 10.40
CA ILE A 104 -11.87 8.79 11.34
C ILE A 104 -12.87 7.72 10.90
N GLN A 105 -14.03 8.11 10.38
CA GLN A 105 -15.03 7.20 9.81
C GLN A 105 -14.72 6.74 8.38
N GLY A 106 -13.53 7.06 7.85
CA GLY A 106 -13.08 6.61 6.54
C GLY A 106 -13.44 7.51 5.37
N HIS A 107 -13.94 8.73 5.58
CA HIS A 107 -14.32 9.65 4.50
C HIS A 107 -13.08 10.17 3.74
N ARG A 108 -12.86 9.69 2.53
CA ARG A 108 -11.64 9.93 1.74
C ARG A 108 -11.38 11.40 1.42
N LEU A 109 -12.44 12.16 1.09
CA LEU A 109 -12.31 13.60 0.76
C LEU A 109 -12.03 14.45 2.00
N ALA A 110 -12.58 14.11 3.17
CA ALA A 110 -12.25 14.76 4.42
C ALA A 110 -10.77 14.62 4.74
N LYS A 111 -10.21 13.41 4.61
CA LYS A 111 -8.78 13.16 4.77
C LYS A 111 -7.93 14.04 3.83
N LYS A 112 -8.33 14.14 2.56
CA LYS A 112 -7.64 14.99 1.58
C LYS A 112 -7.77 16.49 1.91
N ARG A 113 -8.94 16.94 2.41
CA ARG A 113 -9.15 18.34 2.82
C ARG A 113 -8.30 18.71 4.03
N LEU A 114 -8.20 17.82 5.03
CA LEU A 114 -7.28 17.98 6.16
C LEU A 114 -5.83 18.15 5.69
N GLU A 115 -5.40 17.33 4.74
CA GLU A 115 -4.06 17.45 4.14
C GLU A 115 -3.85 18.82 3.48
N ASN A 116 -4.88 19.37 2.81
CA ASN A 116 -4.83 20.66 2.15
C ASN A 116 -4.89 21.82 3.16
N LEU A 117 -5.78 21.77 4.15
CA LEU A 117 -5.88 22.80 5.21
C LEU A 117 -4.58 22.90 6.00
N ALA A 118 -3.93 21.77 6.30
CA ALA A 118 -2.59 21.76 6.88
C ALA A 118 -1.54 22.49 6.00
N THR A 119 -1.81 22.65 4.70
CA THR A 119 -0.90 23.37 3.79
C THR A 119 -1.25 24.87 3.63
N THR A 120 -2.43 25.32 4.02
CA THR A 120 -2.93 26.68 3.72
C THR A 120 -3.24 27.55 4.94
N SER A 121 -3.54 26.96 6.11
CA SER A 121 -3.91 27.73 7.32
C SER A 121 -2.80 27.76 8.38
N PRO A 122 -2.66 28.84 9.17
CA PRO A 122 -1.81 28.84 10.36
C PRO A 122 -2.36 27.85 11.39
N VAL A 123 -1.49 27.13 12.06
CA VAL A 123 -1.78 26.06 13.05
C VAL A 123 -2.31 26.63 14.39
N THR A 124 -2.86 27.84 14.37
CA THR A 124 -3.39 28.53 15.55
C THR A 124 -4.80 28.03 15.86
N GLY A 125 -4.98 27.42 17.05
CA GLY A 125 -6.28 26.93 17.51
C GLY A 125 -6.47 25.41 17.52
N LEU A 126 -5.47 24.64 17.10
CA LEU A 126 -5.46 23.19 17.25
C LEU A 126 -5.10 22.78 18.69
N SER A 127 -5.68 21.68 19.17
CA SER A 127 -5.17 21.03 20.39
C SER A 127 -3.75 20.52 20.14
N ASP A 128 -2.95 20.36 21.21
CA ASP A 128 -1.58 19.86 21.13
C ASP A 128 -1.53 18.50 20.39
N GLN A 129 -2.52 17.65 20.56
CA GLN A 129 -2.63 16.35 19.92
C GLN A 129 -2.88 16.47 18.41
N GLN A 130 -3.79 17.35 18.00
CA GLN A 130 -4.07 17.61 16.57
C GLN A 130 -2.85 18.24 15.89
N ALA A 131 -2.18 19.17 16.58
CA ALA A 131 -0.97 19.81 16.10
C ALA A 131 0.17 18.78 15.90
N ALA A 132 0.35 17.86 16.86
CA ALA A 132 1.31 16.76 16.76
C ALA A 132 1.01 15.86 15.56
N GLU A 133 -0.26 15.51 15.35
CA GLU A 133 -0.66 14.64 14.24
C GLU A 133 -0.38 15.30 12.86
N PHE A 134 -0.64 16.60 12.74
CA PHE A 134 -0.32 17.35 11.50
C PHE A 134 1.19 17.38 11.24
N LEU A 135 1.98 17.66 12.27
CA LEU A 135 3.43 17.72 12.16
C LEU A 135 3.99 16.33 11.81
N ASN A 136 3.51 15.28 12.47
CA ASN A 136 3.91 13.89 12.25
C ASN A 136 3.57 13.43 10.83
N ARG A 137 2.36 13.72 10.33
CA ARG A 137 1.96 13.41 8.94
C ARG A 137 2.81 14.13 7.91
N ALA A 138 3.12 15.42 8.13
CA ALA A 138 3.98 16.18 7.23
C ALA A 138 5.41 15.62 7.21
N ALA A 139 5.92 15.21 8.37
CA ALA A 139 7.22 14.58 8.55
C ALA A 139 7.31 13.21 7.86
N ALA A 140 6.33 12.33 8.10
CA ALA A 140 6.23 11.01 7.47
C ALA A 140 6.14 11.10 5.94
N ALA A 141 5.41 12.08 5.42
CA ALA A 141 5.27 12.33 3.98
C ALA A 141 6.50 13.03 3.37
N GLY A 142 7.42 13.59 4.17
CA GLY A 142 8.58 14.34 3.71
C GLY A 142 8.24 15.70 3.06
N LYS A 143 7.10 16.31 3.43
CA LYS A 143 6.64 17.60 2.85
C LYS A 143 7.40 18.78 3.46
N SER A 144 8.60 19.06 2.93
CA SER A 144 9.55 20.04 3.45
C SER A 144 8.97 21.43 3.65
N GLU A 145 8.23 21.96 2.68
CA GLU A 145 7.64 23.32 2.77
C GLU A 145 6.50 23.38 3.80
N THR A 146 5.71 22.32 3.90
CA THR A 146 4.66 22.20 4.93
C THR A 146 5.28 22.17 6.32
N LEU A 147 6.35 21.38 6.53
CA LEU A 147 7.08 21.34 7.80
C LEU A 147 7.62 22.69 8.21
N LYS A 148 8.31 23.39 7.31
CA LYS A 148 8.85 24.74 7.59
C LYS A 148 7.75 25.72 8.00
N ARG A 149 6.60 25.69 7.32
CA ARG A 149 5.46 26.58 7.63
C ARG A 149 4.82 26.25 8.98
N ILE A 150 4.60 24.97 9.29
CA ILE A 150 4.06 24.53 10.57
C ILE A 150 5.00 24.93 11.71
N LEU A 151 6.31 24.74 11.56
CA LEU A 151 7.30 25.10 12.56
C LEU A 151 7.44 26.64 12.71
N ALA A 152 7.29 27.39 11.63
CA ALA A 152 7.28 28.86 11.65
C ALA A 152 6.04 29.46 12.35
N SER A 153 4.96 28.70 12.52
CA SER A 153 3.79 29.12 13.30
C SER A 153 4.00 29.03 14.82
N GLY A 154 5.20 28.59 15.28
CA GLY A 154 5.55 28.49 16.69
C GLY A 154 5.21 27.16 17.34
N LEU A 155 4.73 26.16 16.56
CA LEU A 155 4.51 24.82 17.08
C LEU A 155 5.83 24.15 17.47
N SER A 156 5.88 23.55 18.66
CA SER A 156 7.06 22.82 19.11
C SER A 156 7.32 21.59 18.20
N PRO A 157 8.57 21.40 17.72
CA PRO A 157 8.93 20.22 16.93
C PRO A 157 8.88 18.92 17.75
N ASP A 158 8.78 19.01 19.08
CA ASP A 158 8.76 17.88 20.03
C ASP A 158 7.35 17.52 20.50
N THR A 159 6.29 18.06 19.87
CA THR A 159 4.92 17.61 20.12
C THR A 159 4.80 16.13 19.82
N ARG A 160 4.01 15.41 20.65
CA ARG A 160 3.92 13.94 20.60
C ARG A 160 2.50 13.47 20.33
N ASP A 161 2.37 12.40 19.55
CA ASP A 161 1.12 11.70 19.34
C ASP A 161 0.77 10.76 20.52
N GLU A 162 -0.33 10.03 20.38
CA GLU A 162 -0.80 9.04 21.36
C GLU A 162 0.20 7.90 21.64
N PHE A 163 1.13 7.63 20.73
CA PHE A 163 2.22 6.66 20.88
C PHE A 163 3.50 7.29 21.41
N SER A 164 3.45 8.53 21.90
CA SER A 164 4.58 9.35 22.36
C SER A 164 5.63 9.61 21.26
N ARG A 165 5.27 9.49 19.99
CA ARG A 165 6.15 9.76 18.85
C ARG A 165 6.14 11.23 18.50
N SER A 166 7.32 11.80 18.25
CA SER A 166 7.49 13.12 17.66
C SER A 166 7.59 13.05 16.13
N ALA A 167 7.47 14.18 15.47
CA ALA A 167 7.68 14.31 14.04
C ALA A 167 9.04 13.77 13.58
N LEU A 168 10.06 13.87 14.44
CA LEU A 168 11.39 13.35 14.16
C LEU A 168 11.41 11.81 14.12
N HIS A 169 10.60 11.13 14.96
CA HIS A 169 10.40 9.67 14.85
C HIS A 169 9.78 9.30 13.53
N GLU A 170 8.71 9.98 13.13
CA GLU A 170 7.99 9.70 11.89
C GLU A 170 8.86 9.96 10.64
N ALA A 171 9.64 11.04 10.64
CA ALA A 171 10.60 11.31 9.58
C ALA A 171 11.69 10.22 9.49
N ALA A 172 12.20 9.75 10.65
CA ALA A 172 13.22 8.70 10.73
C ALA A 172 12.68 7.33 10.30
N ILE A 173 11.46 6.95 10.73
CA ILE A 173 10.78 5.71 10.33
C ILE A 173 10.55 5.66 8.83
N ASN A 174 10.17 6.79 8.22
CA ASN A 174 9.84 6.86 6.80
C ASN A 174 11.03 7.23 5.89
N GLY A 175 12.25 7.31 6.43
CA GLY A 175 13.47 7.58 5.65
C GLY A 175 13.53 8.99 5.03
N ARG A 176 12.88 9.97 5.64
CA ARG A 176 12.74 11.34 5.09
C ARG A 176 13.88 12.24 5.52
N THR A 177 15.06 12.08 4.91
CA THR A 177 16.29 12.81 5.29
C THR A 177 16.09 14.32 5.38
N ASN A 178 15.48 14.94 4.35
CA ASN A 178 15.22 16.40 4.36
C ASN A 178 14.29 16.82 5.51
N ALA A 179 13.28 16.01 5.84
CA ALA A 179 12.38 16.29 6.96
C ALA A 179 13.12 16.21 8.30
N VAL A 180 13.99 15.20 8.46
CA VAL A 180 14.87 15.08 9.64
C VAL A 180 15.74 16.34 9.80
N GLU A 181 16.39 16.81 8.75
CA GLU A 181 17.23 18.00 8.78
C GLU A 181 16.45 19.26 9.13
N ILE A 182 15.25 19.45 8.58
CA ILE A 182 14.36 20.57 8.88
C ILE A 182 13.94 20.55 10.34
N LEU A 183 13.55 19.40 10.86
CA LEU A 183 13.12 19.26 12.26
C LEU A 183 14.27 19.49 13.24
N LEU A 184 15.46 18.95 12.95
CA LEU A 184 16.65 19.19 13.77
C LEU A 184 17.08 20.66 13.73
N ALA A 185 17.03 21.31 12.57
CA ALA A 185 17.30 22.76 12.45
C ALA A 185 16.28 23.62 13.21
N ALA A 186 15.05 23.15 13.37
CA ALA A 186 14.02 23.78 14.19
C ALA A 186 14.13 23.47 15.70
N GLY A 187 15.18 22.75 16.13
CA GLY A 187 15.46 22.45 17.52
C GLY A 187 14.78 21.18 18.05
N ALA A 188 14.33 20.28 17.18
CA ALA A 188 13.80 19.00 17.61
C ALA A 188 14.82 18.20 18.44
N ASN A 189 14.39 17.66 19.58
CA ASN A 189 15.25 16.86 20.45
C ASN A 189 15.45 15.44 19.84
N PRO A 190 16.66 15.06 19.42
CA PRO A 190 16.92 13.76 18.80
C PRO A 190 16.90 12.58 19.80
N ASN A 191 16.73 12.87 21.10
CA ASN A 191 16.76 11.87 22.17
C ASN A 191 15.38 11.59 22.77
N THR A 192 14.31 12.09 22.17
CA THR A 192 12.95 11.73 22.58
C THR A 192 12.72 10.24 22.36
N SER A 193 12.04 9.56 23.28
CA SER A 193 11.66 8.15 23.12
C SER A 193 10.15 8.01 22.95
N ASP A 194 9.73 7.06 22.14
CA ASP A 194 8.33 6.68 22.01
C ASP A 194 7.88 5.77 23.16
N SER A 195 6.64 5.25 23.10
CA SER A 195 6.06 4.35 24.10
C SER A 195 6.79 3.01 24.25
N LEU A 196 7.62 2.61 23.28
CA LEU A 196 8.45 1.42 23.31
C LEU A 196 9.91 1.70 23.74
N GLY A 197 10.23 2.95 24.08
CA GLY A 197 11.58 3.39 24.41
C GLY A 197 12.46 3.64 23.19
N ASP A 198 11.93 3.48 21.98
CA ASP A 198 12.66 3.74 20.74
C ASP A 198 12.87 5.24 20.54
N THR A 199 14.11 5.63 20.24
CA THR A 199 14.42 7.00 19.79
C THR A 199 14.43 7.06 18.24
N PRO A 200 14.39 8.25 17.63
CA PRO A 200 14.56 8.39 16.18
C PRO A 200 15.80 7.66 15.66
N LEU A 201 16.86 7.58 16.49
CA LEU A 201 18.10 6.86 16.14
C LEU A 201 17.90 5.34 16.11
N HIS A 202 17.09 4.75 17.02
CA HIS A 202 16.72 3.33 16.97
C HIS A 202 15.97 3.01 15.68
N SER A 203 14.97 3.85 15.36
CA SER A 203 14.16 3.69 14.14
C SER A 203 15.01 3.76 12.87
N ALA A 204 15.84 4.80 12.73
CA ALA A 204 16.73 4.96 11.58
C ALA A 204 17.75 3.82 11.45
N ALA A 205 18.32 3.38 12.57
CA ALA A 205 19.28 2.27 12.63
C ALA A 205 18.62 0.93 12.26
N GLY A 206 17.42 0.68 12.79
CA GLY A 206 16.65 -0.53 12.54
C GLY A 206 16.10 -0.65 11.12
N LEU A 207 15.99 0.46 10.38
CA LEU A 207 15.55 0.50 8.98
C LEU A 207 16.71 0.75 7.99
N GLY A 208 17.94 0.89 8.49
CA GLY A 208 19.13 0.95 7.66
C GLY A 208 19.43 2.33 7.05
N TYR A 209 18.78 3.39 7.50
CA TYR A 209 18.94 4.73 6.94
C TYR A 209 20.22 5.42 7.44
N ALA A 210 21.37 5.00 6.94
CA ALA A 210 22.70 5.45 7.39
C ALA A 210 22.88 6.98 7.31
N SER A 211 22.30 7.66 6.32
CA SER A 211 22.32 9.13 6.22
C SER A 211 21.61 9.78 7.41
N ILE A 212 20.41 9.29 7.75
CA ILE A 212 19.62 9.79 8.88
C ILE A 212 20.34 9.49 10.20
N VAL A 213 20.95 8.30 10.35
CA VAL A 213 21.79 7.95 11.50
C VAL A 213 22.87 9.00 11.72
N ARG A 214 23.62 9.38 10.67
CA ARG A 214 24.65 10.42 10.76
C ARG A 214 24.09 11.79 11.12
N SER A 215 22.97 12.20 10.50
CA SER A 215 22.33 13.49 10.78
C SER A 215 21.85 13.56 12.23
N LEU A 216 21.23 12.51 12.76
CA LEU A 216 20.78 12.45 14.15
C LEU A 216 21.93 12.51 15.15
N ILE A 217 23.02 11.76 14.92
CA ILE A 217 24.19 11.77 15.82
C ILE A 217 24.89 13.14 15.78
N LYS A 218 25.04 13.74 14.60
CA LYS A 218 25.55 15.10 14.46
C LYS A 218 24.74 16.13 15.23
N ALA A 219 23.44 15.92 15.38
CA ALA A 219 22.54 16.76 16.16
C ALA A 219 22.48 16.39 17.65
N GLY A 220 23.33 15.48 18.14
CA GLY A 220 23.44 15.12 19.55
C GLY A 220 22.59 13.92 19.97
N ALA A 221 22.17 13.06 19.03
CA ALA A 221 21.54 11.79 19.40
C ALA A 221 22.52 10.88 20.14
N LYS A 222 22.08 10.35 21.29
CA LYS A 222 22.89 9.45 22.10
C LYS A 222 22.88 8.05 21.51
N THR A 223 24.06 7.50 21.23
CA THR A 223 24.23 6.17 20.63
C THR A 223 23.96 5.02 21.59
N GLU A 224 23.92 5.30 22.91
CA GLU A 224 23.80 4.29 23.97
C GLU A 224 22.43 4.31 24.66
N THR A 225 21.45 5.01 24.12
CA THR A 225 20.07 4.90 24.62
C THR A 225 19.55 3.48 24.44
N LEU A 226 18.71 3.04 25.37
CA LEU A 226 18.16 1.68 25.38
C LEU A 226 16.66 1.70 25.05
N ASP A 227 16.23 0.79 24.18
CA ASP A 227 14.81 0.48 23.97
C ASP A 227 14.24 -0.38 25.12
N ALA A 228 12.95 -0.72 25.07
CA ALA A 228 12.29 -1.56 26.07
C ALA A 228 12.91 -2.97 26.21
N ASN A 229 13.70 -3.43 25.23
CA ASN A 229 14.43 -4.69 25.25
C ASN A 229 15.91 -4.53 25.64
N GLU A 230 16.29 -3.37 26.13
CA GLU A 230 17.69 -2.99 26.47
C GLU A 230 18.63 -3.05 25.24
N ASN A 231 18.10 -2.88 24.02
CA ASN A 231 18.94 -2.76 22.84
C ASN A 231 19.38 -1.30 22.64
N THR A 232 20.63 -1.11 22.27
CA THR A 232 21.12 0.15 21.69
C THR A 232 20.77 0.22 20.20
N PRO A 233 20.82 1.39 19.54
CA PRO A 233 20.67 1.50 18.09
C PRO A 233 21.57 0.55 17.30
N LEU A 234 22.80 0.30 17.79
CA LEU A 234 23.74 -0.63 17.15
C LEU A 234 23.25 -2.09 17.23
N LEU A 235 22.70 -2.51 18.38
CA LEU A 235 22.10 -3.83 18.54
C LEU A 235 20.88 -4.00 17.62
N VAL A 236 20.04 -2.96 17.52
CA VAL A 236 18.87 -2.97 16.61
C VAL A 236 19.31 -3.09 15.14
N ALA A 237 20.28 -2.27 14.69
CA ALA A 237 20.81 -2.32 13.32
C ALA A 237 21.43 -3.69 13.00
N THR A 238 22.16 -4.27 13.96
CA THR A 238 22.75 -5.61 13.83
C THR A 238 21.68 -6.69 13.75
N GLY A 239 20.64 -6.58 14.60
CA GLY A 239 19.51 -7.48 14.60
C GLY A 239 18.74 -7.49 13.27
N ARG A 240 18.77 -6.41 12.52
CA ARG A 240 18.11 -6.27 11.22
C ARG A 240 19.05 -6.32 10.01
N LYS A 241 20.35 -6.60 10.24
CA LYS A 241 21.40 -6.79 9.22
C LYS A 241 21.72 -5.55 8.38
N HIS A 242 21.60 -4.36 8.91
CA HIS A 242 21.83 -3.10 8.18
C HIS A 242 23.30 -2.64 8.28
N LEU A 243 24.16 -3.19 7.43
CA LEU A 243 25.63 -2.97 7.47
C LEU A 243 26.01 -1.48 7.41
N GLU A 244 25.39 -0.68 6.55
CA GLU A 244 25.74 0.73 6.42
C GLU A 244 25.32 1.58 7.63
N ALA A 245 24.20 1.23 8.27
CA ALA A 245 23.81 1.85 9.53
C ALA A 245 24.74 1.44 10.68
N ILE A 246 25.18 0.19 10.72
CA ILE A 246 26.18 -0.32 11.68
C ILE A 246 27.49 0.46 11.53
N LYS A 247 28.01 0.65 10.29
CA LYS A 247 29.21 1.44 10.03
C LYS A 247 29.04 2.88 10.54
N ALA A 248 27.92 3.51 10.17
CA ALA A 248 27.64 4.88 10.58
C ALA A 248 27.59 5.04 12.11
N LEU A 249 27.03 4.08 12.83
CA LEU A 249 27.00 4.09 14.31
C LEU A 249 28.39 3.91 14.90
N LEU A 250 29.19 2.96 14.40
CA LEU A 250 30.54 2.67 14.88
C LEU A 250 31.51 3.83 14.60
N GLU A 251 31.43 4.45 13.41
CA GLU A 251 32.21 5.64 13.02
C GLU A 251 31.93 6.83 13.96
N ASN A 252 30.76 6.87 14.58
CA ASN A 252 30.35 7.93 15.50
C ASN A 252 30.35 7.46 16.98
N GLY A 253 31.14 6.47 17.33
CA GLY A 253 31.48 6.11 18.69
C GLY A 253 30.46 5.24 19.42
N ALA A 254 29.54 4.58 18.71
CA ALA A 254 28.65 3.61 19.36
C ALA A 254 29.44 2.45 19.98
N SER A 255 29.09 2.09 21.22
CA SER A 255 29.73 1.02 21.95
C SER A 255 29.46 -0.35 21.30
N VAL A 256 30.50 -0.92 20.70
CA VAL A 256 30.43 -2.22 20.02
C VAL A 256 30.13 -3.38 20.98
N ASN A 257 30.41 -3.21 22.29
CA ASN A 257 30.28 -4.23 23.32
C ASN A 257 29.08 -4.03 24.25
N ALA A 258 28.16 -3.11 23.92
CA ALA A 258 26.91 -2.96 24.64
C ALA A 258 26.11 -4.28 24.57
N LYS A 259 25.39 -4.60 25.65
CA LYS A 259 24.65 -5.85 25.81
C LYS A 259 23.16 -5.58 25.93
N ASN A 260 22.35 -6.38 25.25
CA ASN A 260 20.89 -6.36 25.41
C ASN A 260 20.45 -7.15 26.67
N ARG A 261 19.11 -7.19 26.92
CA ARG A 261 18.51 -7.95 28.02
C ARG A 261 18.91 -9.42 28.04
N LYS A 262 19.23 -10.02 26.89
CA LYS A 262 19.76 -11.38 26.78
C LYS A 262 21.28 -11.48 27.02
N LYS A 263 21.91 -10.40 27.45
CA LYS A 263 23.37 -10.27 27.64
C LYS A 263 24.21 -10.53 26.39
N GLN A 264 23.62 -10.34 25.22
CA GLN A 264 24.28 -10.52 23.91
C GLN A 264 24.84 -9.20 23.42
N THR A 265 26.07 -9.21 22.90
CA THR A 265 26.66 -8.10 22.14
C THR A 265 26.22 -8.12 20.68
N SER A 266 26.44 -7.02 19.95
CA SER A 266 26.24 -6.98 18.51
C SER A 266 27.03 -8.08 17.78
N LEU A 267 28.26 -8.35 18.23
CA LEU A 267 29.07 -9.44 17.64
C LEU A 267 28.47 -10.82 17.90
N ASP A 268 27.95 -11.08 19.11
CA ASP A 268 27.26 -12.33 19.40
C ASP A 268 26.07 -12.54 18.46
N MET A 269 25.28 -11.48 18.25
CA MET A 269 24.11 -11.55 17.36
C MET A 269 24.52 -11.77 15.89
N ALA A 270 25.58 -11.15 15.42
CA ALA A 270 26.11 -11.36 14.06
C ALA A 270 26.64 -12.78 13.86
N ILE A 271 27.34 -13.33 14.87
CA ILE A 271 27.86 -14.71 14.87
C ILE A 271 26.68 -15.70 14.87
N LEU A 272 25.71 -15.52 15.78
CA LEU A 272 24.52 -16.39 15.88
C LEU A 272 23.71 -16.42 14.58
N ARG A 273 23.70 -15.34 13.81
CA ARG A 273 23.00 -15.23 12.52
C ARG A 273 23.86 -15.54 11.30
N ASN A 274 25.10 -16.01 11.54
CA ASN A 274 26.09 -16.32 10.51
C ASN A 274 26.36 -15.17 9.52
N ASP A 275 26.23 -13.92 9.96
CA ASP A 275 26.49 -12.75 9.13
C ASP A 275 27.99 -12.39 9.16
N LYS A 276 28.73 -12.99 8.23
CA LYS A 276 30.20 -12.84 8.16
C LYS A 276 30.63 -11.40 7.88
N ALA A 277 29.84 -10.62 7.13
CA ALA A 277 30.18 -9.25 6.78
C ALA A 277 30.05 -8.33 8.01
N ILE A 278 28.93 -8.41 8.71
CA ILE A 278 28.67 -7.66 9.94
C ILE A 278 29.64 -8.11 11.04
N ALA A 279 29.86 -9.42 11.22
CA ALA A 279 30.79 -9.92 12.21
C ALA A 279 32.23 -9.43 11.98
N ARG A 280 32.68 -9.34 10.71
CA ARG A 280 33.99 -8.76 10.35
C ARG A 280 34.06 -7.28 10.74
N GLN A 281 33.02 -6.50 10.40
CA GLN A 281 32.97 -5.08 10.73
C GLN A 281 32.98 -4.82 12.23
N LEU A 282 32.19 -5.59 13.00
CA LEU A 282 32.13 -5.47 14.46
C LEU A 282 33.44 -5.89 15.11
N LYS A 283 34.11 -6.95 14.63
CA LYS A 283 35.45 -7.35 15.10
C LYS A 283 36.49 -6.27 14.82
N ALA A 284 36.48 -5.67 13.63
CA ALA A 284 37.38 -4.58 13.28
C ALA A 284 37.20 -3.34 14.18
N ALA A 285 35.99 -3.12 14.69
CA ALA A 285 35.65 -2.07 15.65
C ALA A 285 35.95 -2.45 17.13
N GLY A 286 36.60 -3.58 17.40
CA GLY A 286 36.93 -4.02 18.76
C GLY A 286 35.80 -4.79 19.47
N GLY A 287 34.86 -5.32 18.70
CA GLY A 287 33.79 -6.16 19.25
C GLY A 287 34.32 -7.44 19.86
N ILE A 288 33.87 -7.74 21.09
CA ILE A 288 34.21 -8.95 21.83
C ILE A 288 32.97 -9.83 21.89
N ALA A 289 33.09 -11.06 21.38
CA ALA A 289 32.04 -12.05 21.55
C ALA A 289 32.06 -12.53 23.00
N THR A 290 30.91 -12.48 23.69
CA THR A 290 30.82 -12.93 25.09
C THR A 290 30.88 -14.44 25.21
N GLN A 291 30.73 -15.17 24.11
CA GLN A 291 30.84 -16.64 24.02
C GLN A 291 32.09 -17.11 23.26
N THR A 292 33.24 -16.45 23.40
CA THR A 292 34.54 -16.98 22.96
C THR A 292 35.26 -17.64 24.11
N GLN A 293 34.66 -18.68 24.68
CA GLN A 293 35.37 -19.76 25.33
C GLN A 293 34.72 -21.08 24.93
N ASN A 294 34.84 -21.46 23.68
CA ASN A 294 34.93 -22.87 23.35
C ASN A 294 36.40 -23.27 23.35
N LYS A 295 36.99 -23.38 24.54
CA LYS A 295 37.92 -24.50 24.78
C LYS A 295 37.15 -25.74 24.36
N THR A 296 37.80 -26.62 23.59
CA THR A 296 37.42 -28.01 23.40
C THR A 296 36.90 -28.60 24.72
N LYS A 297 35.63 -28.37 25.02
CA LYS A 297 34.92 -29.14 26.04
C LYS A 297 34.50 -30.42 25.35
N GLU A 298 35.02 -31.53 25.82
CA GLU A 298 34.37 -32.82 25.66
C GLU A 298 32.87 -32.62 25.75
N PHE A 299 32.15 -33.12 24.74
CA PHE A 299 30.70 -32.96 24.65
C PHE A 299 30.08 -33.44 25.95
N PRO A 300 29.25 -32.67 26.63
CA PRO A 300 28.44 -33.20 27.71
C PRO A 300 27.62 -34.34 27.14
N ASP A 301 27.64 -35.46 27.91
CA ASP A 301 26.98 -36.72 27.64
C ASP A 301 25.68 -36.52 26.86
N LEU A 302 25.62 -37.06 25.64
CA LEU A 302 24.49 -36.92 24.72
C LEU A 302 23.17 -37.26 25.43
N ALA A 303 23.21 -38.24 26.36
CA ALA A 303 22.10 -38.65 27.20
C ALA A 303 21.59 -37.52 28.10
N LYS A 304 22.45 -36.60 28.57
CA LYS A 304 22.01 -35.43 29.39
C LYS A 304 21.40 -34.31 28.56
N ILE A 305 21.85 -34.11 27.33
CA ILE A 305 21.28 -33.13 26.42
C ILE A 305 19.90 -33.61 25.93
N THR A 306 19.78 -34.86 25.50
CA THR A 306 18.51 -35.47 25.11
C THR A 306 17.53 -35.53 26.30
N ALA A 307 17.99 -35.87 27.50
CA ALA A 307 17.15 -35.84 28.71
C ALA A 307 16.67 -34.42 29.06
N SER A 308 17.52 -33.38 28.93
CA SER A 308 17.10 -32.00 29.19
C SER A 308 16.11 -31.45 28.16
N ILE A 309 16.18 -31.94 26.92
CA ILE A 309 15.25 -31.59 25.83
C ILE A 309 13.95 -32.40 25.99
N SER A 310 14.02 -33.68 26.32
CA SER A 310 12.85 -34.52 26.61
C SER A 310 12.07 -34.02 27.83
N LEU A 311 12.74 -33.60 28.90
CA LEU A 311 12.11 -33.03 30.09
C LEU A 311 11.43 -31.69 29.83
N SER A 312 11.81 -30.93 28.78
CA SER A 312 11.15 -29.70 28.38
C SER A 312 9.95 -29.94 27.46
N ASN A 313 9.89 -31.12 26.82
CA ASN A 313 8.80 -31.46 25.88
C ASN A 313 7.64 -32.25 26.55
N ASP A 314 7.90 -32.92 27.67
CA ASP A 314 6.93 -33.84 28.30
C ASP A 314 5.96 -33.15 29.30
N ASN A 315 5.98 -31.79 29.41
CA ASN A 315 5.05 -31.08 30.25
C ASN A 315 3.91 -30.46 29.40
N PRO A 316 2.72 -31.08 29.33
CA PRO A 316 1.59 -30.62 28.52
C PRO A 316 0.98 -29.30 28.99
N GLU A 317 1.38 -28.76 30.15
CA GLU A 317 0.87 -27.50 30.70
C GLU A 317 1.71 -26.27 30.29
N ASN A 318 2.85 -26.45 29.63
CA ASN A 318 3.69 -25.34 29.23
C ASN A 318 3.29 -24.80 27.84
N LYS A 319 2.14 -24.10 27.77
CA LYS A 319 1.62 -23.44 26.55
C LYS A 319 2.54 -22.33 26.00
N SER A 320 3.68 -22.06 26.63
CA SER A 320 4.63 -21.03 26.22
C SER A 320 5.94 -21.59 25.64
N ASN A 321 6.08 -22.89 25.48
CA ASN A 321 7.29 -23.46 24.86
C ASN A 321 7.16 -23.40 23.31
N PRO A 322 7.93 -22.52 22.63
CA PRO A 322 7.85 -22.38 21.16
C PRO A 322 8.40 -23.60 20.41
N PHE A 323 8.96 -24.57 21.11
CA PHE A 323 9.56 -25.79 20.56
C PHE A 323 8.81 -27.07 20.98
N ALA A 324 7.59 -26.92 21.52
CA ALA A 324 6.76 -28.07 21.89
C ALA A 324 6.52 -28.96 20.65
N GLY A 325 6.77 -30.27 20.77
CA GLY A 325 6.62 -31.23 19.67
C GLY A 325 7.79 -31.29 18.66
N TRP A 326 8.87 -30.51 18.87
CA TRP A 326 10.06 -30.61 18.03
C TRP A 326 10.94 -31.76 18.51
N SER A 327 11.45 -32.58 17.57
CA SER A 327 12.48 -33.57 17.88
C SER A 327 13.83 -32.90 18.17
N THR A 328 14.73 -33.62 18.81
CA THR A 328 16.12 -33.15 19.04
C THR A 328 16.80 -32.76 17.73
N LEU A 329 16.51 -33.48 16.64
CA LEU A 329 17.06 -33.19 15.32
C LEU A 329 16.53 -31.84 14.75
N HIS A 330 15.25 -31.53 14.97
CA HIS A 330 14.68 -30.19 14.59
C HIS A 330 15.40 -29.05 15.31
N LEU A 331 15.60 -29.19 16.64
CA LEU A 331 16.28 -28.18 17.44
C LEU A 331 17.74 -27.99 17.05
N ALA A 332 18.45 -29.13 16.82
CA ALA A 332 19.82 -29.09 16.36
C ALA A 332 19.96 -28.44 14.98
N ALA A 333 19.05 -28.76 14.05
CA ALA A 333 19.00 -28.21 12.71
C ALA A 333 18.67 -26.71 12.73
N TRP A 334 17.68 -26.29 13.53
CA TRP A 334 17.32 -24.89 13.74
C TRP A 334 18.48 -24.06 14.32
N ARG A 335 19.26 -24.64 15.25
CA ARG A 335 20.39 -23.96 15.89
C ARG A 335 21.69 -24.06 15.10
N GLY A 336 21.74 -24.81 14.00
CA GLY A 336 22.95 -25.03 13.21
C GLY A 336 24.02 -25.84 13.93
N GLN A 337 23.64 -26.71 14.86
CA GLN A 337 24.56 -27.49 15.72
C GLN A 337 25.10 -28.72 14.96
N LYS A 338 25.97 -28.49 13.98
CA LYS A 338 26.54 -29.54 13.14
C LYS A 338 27.08 -30.74 13.92
N PRO A 339 27.89 -30.60 15.01
CA PRO A 339 28.41 -31.76 15.75
C PRO A 339 27.30 -32.59 16.41
N LEU A 340 26.22 -31.96 16.86
CA LEU A 340 25.07 -32.67 17.42
C LEU A 340 24.31 -33.42 16.32
N ILE A 341 24.13 -32.80 15.14
CA ILE A 341 23.56 -33.48 13.97
C ILE A 341 24.38 -34.71 13.60
N GLU A 342 25.72 -34.58 13.48
CA GLU A 342 26.62 -35.71 13.18
C GLU A 342 26.50 -36.87 14.20
N ALA A 343 26.29 -36.55 15.48
CA ALA A 343 26.09 -37.55 16.52
C ALA A 343 24.69 -38.21 16.42
N LEU A 344 23.64 -37.44 16.13
CA LEU A 344 22.29 -37.98 15.97
C LEU A 344 22.16 -38.85 14.71
N LEU A 345 22.85 -38.51 13.62
CA LEU A 345 22.88 -39.30 12.38
C LEU A 345 23.49 -40.69 12.57
N LYS A 346 24.43 -40.85 13.52
CA LYS A 346 25.02 -42.16 13.87
C LYS A 346 24.04 -43.07 14.63
N GLN A 347 22.95 -42.53 15.16
CA GLN A 347 21.93 -43.25 15.92
C GLN A 347 20.70 -43.62 15.08
N GLU A 348 20.81 -43.63 13.74
CA GLU A 348 19.71 -43.92 12.81
C GLU A 348 18.45 -43.11 13.09
N SER A 349 18.62 -41.81 13.43
CA SER A 349 17.50 -40.90 13.64
C SER A 349 16.69 -40.71 12.33
N ASP A 350 15.37 -40.75 12.43
CA ASP A 350 14.50 -40.41 11.30
C ASP A 350 14.71 -38.94 10.90
N LEU A 351 15.20 -38.73 9.67
CA LEU A 351 15.55 -37.43 9.15
C LEU A 351 14.34 -36.62 8.68
N ASP A 352 13.24 -37.31 8.45
CA ASP A 352 12.07 -36.79 7.76
C ASP A 352 10.85 -36.64 8.69
N THR A 353 11.07 -36.69 10.00
CA THR A 353 10.03 -36.37 10.98
C THR A 353 9.49 -34.94 10.76
N LEU A 354 8.19 -34.77 10.98
CA LEU A 354 7.55 -33.46 10.89
C LEU A 354 7.31 -32.88 12.29
N ASP A 355 7.59 -31.61 12.46
CA ASP A 355 7.21 -30.88 13.66
C ASP A 355 5.73 -30.43 13.60
N PRO A 356 5.17 -29.81 14.66
CA PRO A 356 3.78 -29.35 14.67
C PRO A 356 3.42 -28.33 13.59
N GLU A 357 4.40 -27.64 13.01
CA GLU A 357 4.21 -26.73 11.88
C GLU A 357 4.35 -27.42 10.52
N GLY A 358 4.55 -28.75 10.53
CA GLY A 358 4.69 -29.58 9.33
C GLY A 358 6.03 -29.41 8.60
N LEU A 359 7.07 -28.99 9.29
CA LEU A 359 8.41 -28.80 8.75
C LEU A 359 9.34 -29.93 9.20
N THR A 360 10.29 -30.30 8.33
CA THR A 360 11.35 -31.28 8.63
C THR A 360 12.56 -30.60 9.29
N PRO A 361 13.49 -31.33 9.91
CA PRO A 361 14.76 -30.79 10.34
C PRO A 361 15.53 -30.10 9.20
N LEU A 362 15.47 -30.65 7.98
CA LEU A 362 16.01 -30.04 6.78
C LEU A 362 15.37 -28.66 6.53
N SER A 363 14.04 -28.57 6.56
CA SER A 363 13.31 -27.30 6.41
C SER A 363 13.75 -26.27 7.45
N ARG A 364 13.95 -26.68 8.70
CA ARG A 364 14.41 -25.81 9.78
C ARG A 364 15.84 -25.30 9.56
N SER A 365 16.77 -26.15 9.09
CA SER A 365 18.13 -25.73 8.77
C SER A 365 18.18 -24.76 7.60
N VAL A 366 17.36 -24.99 6.58
CA VAL A 366 17.22 -24.12 5.40
C VAL A 366 16.65 -22.76 5.80
N TRP A 367 15.60 -22.75 6.60
CA TRP A 367 14.96 -21.50 7.06
C TRP A 367 15.94 -20.60 7.84
N GLN A 368 16.85 -21.20 8.63
CA GLN A 368 17.86 -20.45 9.36
C GLN A 368 19.14 -20.16 8.54
N GLY A 369 19.24 -20.71 7.33
CA GLY A 369 20.40 -20.51 6.45
C GLY A 369 21.66 -21.26 6.92
N HIS A 370 21.51 -22.40 7.57
CA HIS A 370 22.62 -23.23 8.03
C HIS A 370 23.14 -24.16 6.93
N ASP A 371 23.94 -23.61 6.01
CA ASP A 371 24.43 -24.31 4.80
C ASP A 371 25.09 -25.65 5.09
N GLU A 372 25.95 -25.71 6.12
CA GLU A 372 26.70 -26.95 6.48
C GLU A 372 25.77 -28.03 7.03
N VAL A 373 24.82 -27.65 7.89
CA VAL A 373 23.83 -28.58 8.43
C VAL A 373 22.88 -29.06 7.34
N THR A 374 22.40 -28.14 6.49
CA THR A 374 21.56 -28.47 5.33
C THR A 374 22.27 -29.47 4.40
N THR A 375 23.55 -29.21 4.09
CA THR A 375 24.36 -30.15 3.29
C THR A 375 24.46 -31.51 3.95
N LEU A 376 24.76 -31.55 5.24
CA LEU A 376 24.92 -32.77 6.00
C LEU A 376 23.64 -33.62 6.03
N LEU A 377 22.48 -32.98 6.27
CA LEU A 377 21.19 -33.69 6.27
C LEU A 377 20.86 -34.25 4.86
N LEU A 378 21.10 -33.48 3.82
CA LEU A 378 20.89 -33.93 2.44
C LEU A 378 21.85 -35.07 2.02
N ASP A 379 23.11 -35.02 2.48
CA ASP A 379 24.11 -36.08 2.24
C ASP A 379 23.75 -37.39 2.90
N HIS A 380 22.96 -37.34 3.99
CA HIS A 380 22.47 -38.55 4.71
C HIS A 380 21.06 -38.96 4.26
N GLY A 381 20.51 -38.37 3.21
CA GLY A 381 19.28 -38.81 2.56
C GLY A 381 17.99 -38.13 3.03
N ALA A 382 18.07 -37.00 3.73
CA ALA A 382 16.85 -36.21 4.03
C ALA A 382 16.15 -35.81 2.74
N ASP A 383 14.82 -35.98 2.66
CA ASP A 383 14.02 -35.65 1.47
C ASP A 383 13.90 -34.13 1.28
N PRO A 384 14.46 -33.55 0.19
CA PRO A 384 14.38 -32.13 -0.08
C PRO A 384 12.96 -31.64 -0.46
N ASN A 385 12.00 -32.55 -0.59
CA ASN A 385 10.63 -32.25 -1.02
C ASN A 385 9.59 -32.42 0.07
N LEU A 386 9.96 -32.99 1.21
CA LEU A 386 9.00 -33.30 2.26
C LEU A 386 8.58 -32.07 3.05
N ALA A 387 7.29 -31.88 3.12
CA ALA A 387 6.59 -30.92 3.99
C ALA A 387 5.16 -31.40 4.20
N ALA A 388 4.54 -31.07 5.31
CA ALA A 388 3.11 -31.33 5.49
C ALA A 388 2.26 -30.55 4.48
N SER A 389 1.03 -31.01 4.24
CA SER A 389 0.10 -30.30 3.35
C SER A 389 -0.10 -28.86 3.83
N GLY A 390 0.13 -27.91 2.94
CA GLY A 390 0.04 -26.47 3.24
C GLY A 390 1.27 -25.84 3.89
N SER A 391 2.28 -26.64 4.28
CA SER A 391 3.55 -26.13 4.79
C SER A 391 4.56 -25.92 3.65
N PRO A 392 5.47 -24.95 3.76
CA PRO A 392 6.45 -24.66 2.72
C PRO A 392 7.54 -25.75 2.66
N THR A 393 7.87 -26.21 1.46
CA THR A 393 8.99 -27.10 1.22
C THR A 393 10.34 -26.40 1.49
N PRO A 394 11.45 -27.16 1.70
CA PRO A 394 12.77 -26.57 1.84
C PRO A 394 13.13 -25.59 0.73
N LEU A 395 12.77 -25.89 -0.55
CA LEU A 395 13.04 -24.99 -1.67
C LEU A 395 12.28 -23.68 -1.57
N LEU A 396 11.00 -23.70 -1.19
CA LEU A 396 10.21 -22.48 -0.97
C LEU A 396 10.80 -21.62 0.16
N LEU A 397 11.25 -22.26 1.24
CA LEU A 397 11.93 -21.56 2.34
C LEU A 397 13.23 -20.89 1.87
N ALA A 398 14.08 -21.63 1.13
CA ALA A 398 15.33 -21.10 0.59
C ALA A 398 15.09 -19.90 -0.36
N CYS A 399 14.05 -19.97 -1.19
CA CYS A 399 13.65 -18.87 -2.08
C CYS A 399 13.10 -17.68 -1.27
N ARG A 400 12.26 -17.92 -0.26
CA ARG A 400 11.72 -16.87 0.62
C ARG A 400 12.82 -16.12 1.36
N GLU A 401 13.83 -16.83 1.84
CA GLU A 401 15.00 -16.25 2.53
C GLU A 401 16.06 -15.69 1.55
N ASN A 402 15.77 -15.75 0.24
CA ASN A 402 16.64 -15.25 -0.84
C ASN A 402 18.06 -15.86 -0.80
N ASN A 403 18.18 -17.12 -0.35
CA ASN A 403 19.46 -17.82 -0.20
C ASN A 403 19.81 -18.61 -1.46
N LEU A 404 20.42 -17.93 -2.43
CA LEU A 404 20.80 -18.52 -3.73
C LEU A 404 21.69 -19.77 -3.57
N LYS A 405 22.53 -19.84 -2.52
CA LYS A 405 23.42 -21.00 -2.28
C LYS A 405 22.62 -22.23 -1.90
N LEU A 406 21.67 -22.09 -0.97
CA LEU A 406 20.79 -23.18 -0.55
C LEU A 406 19.84 -23.60 -1.67
N VAL A 407 19.32 -22.65 -2.45
CA VAL A 407 18.51 -22.98 -3.63
C VAL A 407 19.29 -23.85 -4.61
N LYS A 408 20.54 -23.49 -4.95
CA LYS A 408 21.40 -24.30 -5.83
C LYS A 408 21.65 -25.69 -5.25
N LEU A 409 21.91 -25.78 -3.95
CA LEU A 409 22.15 -27.04 -3.27
C LEU A 409 20.90 -27.94 -3.31
N LEU A 410 19.73 -27.41 -2.96
CA LEU A 410 18.48 -28.16 -2.94
C LEU A 410 18.10 -28.67 -4.35
N ILE A 411 18.23 -27.82 -5.37
CA ILE A 411 17.99 -28.24 -6.76
C ILE A 411 18.94 -29.38 -7.16
N ALA A 412 20.24 -29.26 -6.84
CA ALA A 412 21.23 -30.30 -7.12
C ALA A 412 20.94 -31.62 -6.40
N ARG A 413 20.16 -31.59 -5.29
CA ARG A 413 19.74 -32.77 -4.53
C ARG A 413 18.30 -33.20 -4.83
N GLY A 414 17.72 -32.77 -5.94
CA GLY A 414 16.43 -33.24 -6.45
C GLY A 414 15.20 -32.52 -5.89
N ALA A 415 15.35 -31.30 -5.39
CA ALA A 415 14.19 -30.50 -5.01
C ALA A 415 13.32 -30.18 -6.23
N LYS A 416 12.01 -30.41 -6.13
CA LYS A 416 11.03 -30.09 -7.16
C LYS A 416 10.89 -28.59 -7.32
N ILE A 417 11.03 -28.11 -8.55
CA ILE A 417 11.05 -26.67 -8.85
C ILE A 417 9.65 -26.01 -8.76
N ASP A 418 8.62 -26.72 -9.22
CA ASP A 418 7.25 -26.20 -9.36
C ASP A 418 6.36 -26.59 -8.16
N VAL A 419 6.93 -26.59 -6.97
CA VAL A 419 6.15 -26.73 -5.74
C VAL A 419 5.38 -25.45 -5.45
N SER A 420 4.15 -25.58 -4.96
CA SER A 420 3.37 -24.44 -4.51
C SER A 420 3.23 -24.44 -2.98
N GLY A 421 3.31 -23.26 -2.42
CA GLY A 421 3.06 -23.01 -1.01
C GLY A 421 1.66 -22.44 -0.81
N LYS A 422 1.48 -21.74 0.31
CA LYS A 422 0.24 -21.02 0.59
C LYS A 422 -0.06 -20.02 -0.55
N HIS A 423 -1.34 -19.91 -0.92
CA HIS A 423 -1.82 -19.08 -2.04
C HIS A 423 -1.24 -19.48 -3.41
N GLU A 424 -0.90 -20.76 -3.60
CA GLU A 424 -0.30 -21.28 -4.84
C GLU A 424 1.00 -20.56 -5.29
N ILE A 425 1.69 -19.91 -4.34
CA ILE A 425 2.95 -19.21 -4.60
C ILE A 425 4.06 -20.22 -4.85
N THR A 426 4.73 -20.13 -6.02
CA THR A 426 5.85 -20.97 -6.41
C THR A 426 7.21 -20.32 -6.11
N PRO A 427 8.33 -21.07 -6.13
CA PRO A 427 9.69 -20.52 -6.04
C PRO A 427 9.95 -19.35 -7.02
N LEU A 428 9.41 -19.45 -8.25
CA LEU A 428 9.57 -18.39 -9.25
C LEU A 428 8.83 -17.11 -8.87
N HIS A 429 7.62 -17.21 -8.31
CA HIS A 429 6.91 -16.04 -7.76
C HIS A 429 7.70 -15.37 -6.63
N LEU A 430 8.29 -16.16 -5.71
CA LEU A 430 9.12 -15.61 -4.63
C LEU A 430 10.38 -14.92 -5.15
N ALA A 431 11.04 -15.50 -6.16
CA ALA A 431 12.23 -14.91 -6.77
C ALA A 431 11.93 -13.54 -7.43
N ILE A 432 10.75 -13.41 -8.07
CA ILE A 432 10.27 -12.16 -8.69
C ILE A 432 9.88 -11.16 -7.59
N GLU A 433 9.16 -11.60 -6.56
CA GLU A 433 8.80 -10.76 -5.41
C GLU A 433 10.04 -10.13 -4.75
N GLN A 434 11.13 -10.88 -4.66
CA GLN A 434 12.43 -10.46 -4.11
C GLN A 434 13.28 -9.66 -5.10
N GLN A 435 12.84 -9.50 -6.33
CA GLN A 435 13.57 -8.81 -7.40
C GLN A 435 14.98 -9.42 -7.66
N ASN A 436 15.14 -10.70 -7.36
CA ASN A 436 16.43 -11.38 -7.53
C ASN A 436 16.57 -12.00 -8.91
N LEU A 437 17.20 -11.25 -9.82
CA LEU A 437 17.42 -11.66 -11.20
C LEU A 437 18.19 -13.00 -11.30
N GLN A 438 19.22 -13.19 -10.47
CA GLN A 438 20.02 -14.42 -10.48
C GLN A 438 19.21 -15.64 -10.05
N LEU A 439 18.31 -15.46 -9.08
CA LEU A 439 17.41 -16.51 -8.61
C LEU A 439 16.36 -16.84 -9.67
N VAL A 440 15.77 -15.82 -10.29
CA VAL A 440 14.82 -15.99 -11.44
C VAL A 440 15.48 -16.78 -12.56
N GLU A 441 16.69 -16.38 -13.00
CA GLU A 441 17.41 -17.10 -14.05
C GLU A 441 17.75 -18.54 -13.67
N LEU A 442 18.16 -18.76 -12.41
CA LEU A 442 18.46 -20.11 -11.92
C LEU A 442 17.24 -21.02 -11.99
N LEU A 443 16.09 -20.57 -11.52
CA LEU A 443 14.85 -21.35 -11.51
C LEU A 443 14.39 -21.64 -12.96
N ILE A 444 14.43 -20.63 -13.83
CA ILE A 444 14.06 -20.81 -15.25
C ILE A 444 15.00 -21.79 -15.95
N ARG A 445 16.32 -21.73 -15.72
CA ARG A 445 17.30 -22.69 -16.29
C ARG A 445 17.07 -24.13 -15.81
N ASN A 446 16.43 -24.28 -14.65
CA ASN A 446 16.02 -25.58 -14.13
C ASN A 446 14.55 -25.91 -14.42
N ASN A 447 14.00 -25.34 -15.49
CA ASN A 447 12.68 -25.62 -16.07
C ASN A 447 11.50 -25.23 -15.17
N ALA A 448 11.61 -24.16 -14.37
CA ALA A 448 10.45 -23.61 -13.67
C ALA A 448 9.34 -23.24 -14.66
N ARG A 449 8.11 -23.66 -14.40
CA ARG A 449 6.95 -23.39 -15.24
C ARG A 449 6.60 -21.91 -15.19
N LEU A 450 6.50 -21.28 -16.35
CA LEU A 450 6.19 -19.84 -16.47
C LEU A 450 4.68 -19.55 -16.46
N SER A 451 3.85 -20.60 -16.57
CA SER A 451 2.39 -20.51 -16.62
C SER A 451 1.70 -20.82 -15.28
N THR A 452 2.47 -21.06 -14.21
CA THR A 452 1.90 -21.26 -12.87
C THR A 452 1.19 -19.99 -12.40
N THR A 453 0.08 -20.17 -11.68
CA THR A 453 -0.71 -19.03 -11.16
C THR A 453 -0.85 -19.12 -9.65
N THR A 454 -0.95 -17.96 -9.01
CA THR A 454 -1.43 -17.87 -7.64
C THR A 454 -2.94 -18.15 -7.57
N ASP A 455 -3.50 -18.25 -6.37
CA ASP A 455 -4.94 -18.34 -6.14
C ASP A 455 -5.76 -17.20 -6.77
N THR A 456 -5.13 -16.05 -7.02
CA THR A 456 -5.74 -14.90 -7.71
C THR A 456 -5.50 -14.88 -9.23
N GLY A 457 -4.87 -15.92 -9.78
CA GLY A 457 -4.55 -16.03 -11.19
C GLY A 457 -3.30 -15.27 -11.64
N ILE A 458 -2.51 -14.72 -10.70
CA ILE A 458 -1.29 -13.98 -11.02
C ILE A 458 -0.21 -14.93 -11.53
N THR A 459 0.24 -14.74 -12.77
CA THR A 459 1.37 -15.47 -13.35
C THR A 459 2.70 -14.82 -12.95
N PRO A 460 3.86 -15.53 -13.08
CA PRO A 460 5.18 -14.90 -12.93
C PRO A 460 5.34 -13.65 -13.80
N LEU A 461 4.84 -13.66 -15.04
CA LEU A 461 4.90 -12.50 -15.92
C LEU A 461 4.05 -11.32 -15.40
N ILE A 462 2.80 -11.58 -14.99
CA ILE A 462 1.94 -10.54 -14.40
C ILE A 462 2.59 -9.98 -13.13
N LEU A 463 3.18 -10.82 -12.28
CA LEU A 463 3.85 -10.37 -11.07
C LEU A 463 5.04 -9.45 -11.39
N ALA A 464 5.89 -9.83 -12.36
CA ALA A 464 7.03 -9.02 -12.80
C ALA A 464 6.56 -7.66 -13.36
N VAL A 465 5.45 -7.63 -14.10
CA VAL A 465 4.81 -6.40 -14.59
C VAL A 465 4.33 -5.54 -13.44
N LEU A 466 3.58 -6.10 -12.49
CA LEU A 466 3.06 -5.38 -11.31
C LEU A 466 4.15 -4.79 -10.42
N LYS A 467 5.32 -5.45 -10.37
CA LYS A 467 6.51 -4.97 -9.64
C LYS A 467 7.39 -4.02 -10.46
N ALA A 468 6.98 -3.66 -11.67
CA ALA A 468 7.72 -2.80 -12.59
C ALA A 468 9.18 -3.27 -12.80
N GLN A 469 9.37 -4.54 -13.17
CA GLN A 469 10.68 -5.18 -13.34
C GLN A 469 10.97 -5.48 -14.83
N PRO A 470 11.36 -4.51 -15.66
CA PRO A 470 11.48 -4.69 -17.10
C PRO A 470 12.50 -5.76 -17.50
N GLU A 471 13.60 -5.94 -16.75
CA GLU A 471 14.60 -6.97 -17.07
C GLU A 471 14.06 -8.39 -16.81
N ILE A 472 13.29 -8.58 -15.75
CA ILE A 472 12.65 -9.87 -15.47
C ILE A 472 11.53 -10.15 -16.49
N VAL A 473 10.72 -9.15 -16.84
CA VAL A 473 9.71 -9.24 -17.91
C VAL A 473 10.36 -9.70 -19.21
N LYS A 474 11.47 -9.07 -19.61
CA LYS A 474 12.24 -9.42 -20.80
C LYS A 474 12.70 -10.89 -20.78
N ILE A 475 13.23 -11.36 -19.66
CA ILE A 475 13.68 -12.74 -19.52
C ILE A 475 12.51 -13.72 -19.63
N LEU A 476 11.41 -13.46 -18.91
CA LEU A 476 10.23 -14.32 -18.92
C LEU A 476 9.65 -14.44 -20.34
N LEU A 477 9.49 -13.33 -21.05
CA LEU A 477 9.01 -13.32 -22.45
C LEU A 477 9.97 -14.05 -23.39
N ALA A 478 11.29 -13.82 -23.26
CA ALA A 478 12.30 -14.52 -24.06
C ALA A 478 12.34 -16.04 -23.82
N ARG A 479 11.83 -16.50 -22.67
CA ARG A 479 11.73 -17.92 -22.30
C ARG A 479 10.34 -18.50 -22.56
N GLY A 480 9.47 -17.77 -23.25
CA GLY A 480 8.16 -18.26 -23.73
C GLY A 480 7.02 -18.09 -22.73
N ALA A 481 7.14 -17.20 -21.75
CA ALA A 481 5.98 -16.82 -20.94
C ALA A 481 4.90 -16.21 -21.85
N SER A 482 3.65 -16.68 -21.70
CA SER A 482 2.54 -16.17 -22.51
C SER A 482 2.25 -14.70 -22.19
N PRO A 483 2.31 -13.79 -23.18
CA PRO A 483 1.97 -12.39 -22.95
C PRO A 483 0.46 -12.15 -22.76
N ASP A 484 -0.38 -13.19 -22.97
CA ASP A 484 -1.85 -13.10 -22.96
C ASP A 484 -2.51 -13.88 -21.82
N GLN A 485 -1.74 -14.63 -21.02
CA GLN A 485 -2.33 -15.37 -19.90
C GLN A 485 -2.82 -14.37 -18.84
N ALA A 486 -4.15 -14.29 -18.69
CA ALA A 486 -4.81 -13.36 -17.80
C ALA A 486 -4.93 -13.89 -16.37
N ASP A 487 -5.13 -12.98 -15.42
CA ASP A 487 -5.51 -13.28 -14.04
C ASP A 487 -7.00 -13.67 -13.94
N ASN A 488 -7.48 -14.01 -12.72
CA ASN A 488 -8.86 -14.41 -12.46
C ASN A 488 -9.91 -13.31 -12.72
N LYS A 489 -9.49 -12.11 -13.10
CA LYS A 489 -10.36 -11.00 -13.54
C LYS A 489 -10.22 -10.69 -15.03
N GLY A 490 -9.70 -11.64 -15.81
CA GLY A 490 -9.49 -11.46 -17.24
C GLY A 490 -8.40 -10.43 -17.61
N ARG A 491 -7.61 -9.94 -16.64
CA ARG A 491 -6.60 -8.91 -16.89
C ARG A 491 -5.31 -9.51 -17.36
N THR A 492 -4.91 -9.19 -18.59
CA THR A 492 -3.66 -9.65 -19.20
C THR A 492 -2.43 -8.91 -18.65
N PRO A 493 -1.20 -9.42 -18.88
CA PRO A 493 0.02 -8.68 -18.59
C PRO A 493 0.03 -7.26 -19.19
N LEU A 494 -0.48 -7.10 -20.44
CA LEU A 494 -0.59 -5.80 -21.10
C LEU A 494 -1.54 -4.85 -20.37
N TYR A 495 -2.70 -5.35 -19.91
CA TYR A 495 -3.64 -4.56 -19.09
C TYR A 495 -3.00 -4.07 -17.79
N HIS A 496 -2.21 -4.91 -17.13
CA HIS A 496 -1.47 -4.54 -15.93
C HIS A 496 -0.34 -3.55 -16.21
N ALA A 497 0.42 -3.73 -17.31
CA ALA A 497 1.49 -2.83 -17.71
C ALA A 497 0.99 -1.39 -17.93
N ILE A 498 -0.18 -1.25 -18.58
CA ILE A 498 -0.87 0.03 -18.75
C ILE A 498 -1.29 0.59 -17.37
N GLY A 499 -1.74 -0.27 -16.47
CA GLY A 499 -2.08 0.14 -15.10
C GLY A 499 -0.89 0.67 -14.31
N VAL A 500 0.28 0.07 -14.48
CA VAL A 500 1.57 0.49 -13.90
C VAL A 500 2.10 1.76 -14.57
N GLY A 501 1.86 1.92 -15.87
CA GLY A 501 2.30 3.08 -16.64
C GLY A 501 3.77 3.03 -17.04
N ASP A 502 4.39 1.85 -17.11
CA ASP A 502 5.78 1.67 -17.54
C ASP A 502 5.88 1.48 -19.06
N PRO A 503 6.43 2.44 -19.84
CA PRO A 503 6.50 2.33 -21.28
C PRO A 503 7.42 1.18 -21.75
N SER A 504 8.49 0.89 -21.00
CA SER A 504 9.44 -0.18 -21.38
C SER A 504 8.77 -1.54 -21.35
N ILE A 505 8.01 -1.83 -20.28
CA ILE A 505 7.26 -3.08 -20.12
C ILE A 505 6.16 -3.17 -21.17
N PHE A 506 5.42 -2.07 -21.39
CA PHE A 506 4.39 -1.98 -22.41
C PHE A 506 4.93 -2.35 -23.81
N HIS A 507 6.05 -1.74 -24.24
CA HIS A 507 6.68 -2.04 -25.53
C HIS A 507 7.21 -3.48 -25.62
N GLN A 508 7.77 -4.03 -24.54
CA GLN A 508 8.25 -5.41 -24.51
C GLN A 508 7.10 -6.40 -24.74
N LEU A 509 5.95 -6.17 -24.11
CA LEU A 509 4.76 -7.01 -24.27
C LEU A 509 4.20 -6.93 -25.71
N LEU A 510 4.08 -5.72 -26.27
CA LEU A 510 3.64 -5.54 -27.66
C LEU A 510 4.60 -6.21 -28.65
N LYS A 511 5.92 -6.08 -28.44
CA LYS A 511 6.94 -6.74 -29.27
C LYS A 511 6.85 -8.26 -29.18
N SER A 512 6.41 -8.79 -28.05
CA SER A 512 6.24 -10.22 -27.82
C SER A 512 4.88 -10.76 -28.30
N GLY A 513 4.09 -9.94 -29.01
CA GLY A 513 2.82 -10.33 -29.61
C GLY A 513 1.63 -10.32 -28.63
N ALA A 514 1.68 -9.52 -27.57
CA ALA A 514 0.53 -9.36 -26.69
C ALA A 514 -0.70 -8.90 -27.47
N LYS A 515 -1.83 -9.57 -27.27
CA LYS A 515 -3.11 -9.25 -27.89
C LYS A 515 -3.71 -8.01 -27.24
N ILE A 516 -3.99 -7.02 -28.05
CA ILE A 516 -4.45 -5.71 -27.62
C ILE A 516 -5.98 -5.61 -27.51
N GLU A 517 -6.70 -6.60 -28.07
CA GLU A 517 -8.17 -6.67 -28.09
C GLU A 517 -8.80 -7.41 -26.91
N LEU A 518 -8.00 -8.07 -26.07
CA LEU A 518 -8.52 -8.84 -24.94
C LEU A 518 -9.11 -7.93 -23.88
N GLN A 519 -10.37 -8.20 -23.54
CA GLN A 519 -11.10 -7.48 -22.51
C GLN A 519 -10.94 -8.17 -21.16
N ALA A 520 -10.80 -7.39 -20.12
CA ALA A 520 -10.96 -7.86 -18.74
C ALA A 520 -12.45 -8.09 -18.41
N ASP A 521 -12.75 -8.66 -17.26
CA ASP A 521 -14.12 -8.99 -16.82
C ASP A 521 -15.05 -7.76 -16.71
N ASP A 522 -14.49 -6.55 -16.56
CA ASP A 522 -15.21 -5.28 -16.59
C ASP A 522 -15.48 -4.77 -18.02
N GLY A 523 -15.07 -5.52 -19.03
CA GLY A 523 -15.19 -5.19 -20.45
C GLY A 523 -14.20 -4.14 -20.93
N LEU A 524 -13.19 -3.75 -20.14
CA LEU A 524 -12.18 -2.80 -20.58
C LEU A 524 -11.14 -3.47 -21.47
N THR A 525 -10.89 -2.88 -22.65
CA THR A 525 -9.73 -3.20 -23.50
C THR A 525 -8.47 -2.52 -22.96
N PRO A 526 -7.26 -2.94 -23.38
CA PRO A 526 -6.03 -2.21 -23.12
C PRO A 526 -6.12 -0.72 -23.49
N MET A 527 -6.68 -0.37 -24.65
CA MET A 527 -6.89 1.02 -25.07
C MET A 527 -7.80 1.78 -24.11
N MET A 528 -8.93 1.20 -23.72
CA MET A 528 -9.83 1.81 -22.72
C MET A 528 -9.14 2.00 -21.38
N ARG A 529 -8.28 1.07 -20.97
CA ARG A 529 -7.49 1.18 -19.74
C ARG A 529 -6.48 2.32 -19.84
N ALA A 530 -5.77 2.45 -20.97
CA ALA A 530 -4.84 3.54 -21.22
C ALA A 530 -5.55 4.90 -21.23
N ALA A 531 -6.73 4.97 -21.87
CA ALA A 531 -7.57 6.18 -21.89
C ALA A 531 -8.06 6.57 -20.48
N ALA A 532 -8.50 5.61 -19.69
CA ALA A 532 -8.92 5.82 -18.30
C ALA A 532 -7.78 6.31 -17.39
N ASN A 533 -6.55 5.92 -17.68
CA ASN A 533 -5.36 6.35 -16.93
C ASN A 533 -4.71 7.63 -17.51
N GLY A 534 -5.15 8.11 -18.69
CA GLY A 534 -4.60 9.28 -19.33
C GLY A 534 -3.24 9.07 -20.01
N HIS A 535 -2.88 7.83 -20.32
CA HIS A 535 -1.60 7.48 -21.00
C HIS A 535 -1.71 7.72 -22.52
N ALA A 536 -1.52 8.97 -22.92
CA ALA A 536 -1.69 9.41 -24.30
C ALA A 536 -0.81 8.64 -25.29
N ASP A 537 0.47 8.47 -24.97
CA ASP A 537 1.45 7.78 -25.83
C ASP A 537 1.06 6.31 -26.07
N MET A 538 0.59 5.63 -25.00
CA MET A 538 0.13 4.24 -25.12
C MET A 538 -1.15 4.13 -25.97
N VAL A 539 -2.07 5.09 -25.82
CA VAL A 539 -3.28 5.14 -26.67
C VAL A 539 -2.90 5.35 -28.14
N GLU A 540 -2.00 6.29 -28.43
CA GLU A 540 -1.55 6.56 -29.80
C GLU A 540 -0.90 5.33 -30.46
N GLU A 541 -0.17 4.54 -29.70
CA GLU A 541 0.46 3.30 -30.22
C GLU A 541 -0.53 2.15 -30.39
N LEU A 542 -1.60 2.08 -29.60
CA LEU A 542 -2.62 1.04 -29.68
C LEU A 542 -3.60 1.24 -30.86
N ILE A 543 -3.95 2.51 -31.17
CA ILE A 543 -4.95 2.85 -32.22
C ILE A 543 -4.69 2.15 -33.57
N PRO A 544 -3.50 2.22 -34.19
CA PRO A 544 -3.27 1.61 -35.50
C PRO A 544 -3.40 0.08 -35.53
N ARG A 545 -3.36 -0.54 -34.34
CA ARG A 545 -3.35 -1.99 -34.19
C ARG A 545 -4.73 -2.54 -33.84
N GLU A 546 -5.60 -1.75 -33.23
CA GLU A 546 -6.87 -2.23 -32.67
C GLU A 546 -8.07 -2.12 -33.65
N GLY A 547 -8.03 -1.21 -34.60
CA GLY A 547 -9.06 -1.04 -35.63
C GLY A 547 -10.46 -0.60 -35.17
N TYR A 548 -10.76 -0.65 -33.86
CA TYR A 548 -12.07 -0.32 -33.29
C TYR A 548 -11.92 0.54 -32.04
N VAL A 549 -11.81 1.86 -32.25
CA VAL A 549 -11.68 2.84 -31.14
C VAL A 549 -12.96 2.94 -30.29
N ASP A 550 -14.12 2.66 -30.91
CA ASP A 550 -15.44 2.85 -30.30
C ASP A 550 -16.02 1.56 -29.67
N ARG A 551 -15.16 0.59 -29.29
CA ARG A 551 -15.59 -0.56 -28.48
C ARG A 551 -16.21 -0.10 -27.17
N LEU A 552 -17.06 -0.97 -26.59
CA LEU A 552 -17.80 -0.67 -25.37
C LEU A 552 -17.30 -1.57 -24.21
N SER A 553 -17.11 -0.95 -23.05
CA SER A 553 -17.00 -1.67 -21.79
C SER A 553 -18.35 -2.20 -21.30
N ASN A 554 -18.38 -3.03 -20.25
CA ASN A 554 -19.62 -3.53 -19.68
C ASN A 554 -20.59 -2.42 -19.21
N ASN A 555 -20.05 -1.26 -18.86
CA ASN A 555 -20.84 -0.06 -18.51
C ASN A 555 -21.24 0.78 -19.74
N GLY A 556 -20.96 0.31 -20.94
CA GLY A 556 -21.23 1.01 -22.19
C GLY A 556 -20.32 2.23 -22.45
N ASN A 557 -19.17 2.34 -21.77
CA ASN A 557 -18.23 3.44 -22.02
C ASN A 557 -17.30 3.11 -23.19
N THR A 558 -17.05 4.11 -24.05
CA THR A 558 -15.97 4.09 -25.05
C THR A 558 -14.65 4.57 -24.44
N ALA A 559 -13.53 4.38 -25.16
CA ALA A 559 -12.23 4.94 -24.76
C ALA A 559 -12.28 6.47 -24.64
N LEU A 560 -12.99 7.15 -25.58
CA LEU A 560 -13.20 8.60 -25.54
C LEU A 560 -13.89 9.06 -24.25
N MET A 561 -14.94 8.36 -23.84
CA MET A 561 -15.66 8.65 -22.60
C MET A 561 -14.79 8.47 -21.35
N LEU A 562 -13.93 7.45 -21.33
CA LEU A 562 -13.00 7.20 -20.24
C LEU A 562 -11.91 8.29 -20.19
N ALA A 563 -11.38 8.72 -21.33
CA ALA A 563 -10.46 9.86 -21.42
C ALA A 563 -11.11 11.17 -20.95
N ALA A 564 -12.38 11.40 -21.33
CA ALA A 564 -13.14 12.55 -20.86
C ALA A 564 -13.33 12.55 -19.34
N ARG A 565 -13.61 11.39 -18.75
CA ARG A 565 -13.77 11.22 -17.30
C ARG A 565 -12.44 11.36 -16.55
N SER A 566 -11.31 10.94 -17.14
CA SER A 566 -9.98 11.02 -16.50
C SER A 566 -9.36 12.42 -16.53
N GLY A 567 -9.87 13.33 -17.36
CA GLY A 567 -9.35 14.69 -17.51
C GLY A 567 -8.12 14.81 -18.39
N SER A 568 -7.75 13.77 -19.13
CA SER A 568 -6.58 13.79 -20.01
C SER A 568 -6.89 14.39 -21.37
N LEU A 569 -6.62 15.70 -21.53
CA LEU A 569 -6.87 16.42 -22.79
C LEU A 569 -6.05 15.85 -23.96
N ASN A 570 -4.80 15.44 -23.71
CA ASN A 570 -3.95 14.87 -24.75
C ASN A 570 -4.54 13.57 -25.28
N THR A 571 -4.93 12.66 -24.37
CA THR A 571 -5.58 11.38 -24.73
C THR A 571 -6.89 11.62 -25.46
N LEU A 572 -7.72 12.55 -24.98
CA LEU A 572 -8.97 12.91 -25.64
C LEU A 572 -8.72 13.42 -27.07
N ASN A 573 -7.76 14.31 -27.28
CA ASN A 573 -7.45 14.85 -28.60
C ASN A 573 -6.96 13.79 -29.58
N ILE A 574 -6.23 12.78 -29.11
CA ILE A 574 -5.81 11.64 -29.93
C ILE A 574 -7.05 10.84 -30.33
N LEU A 575 -7.92 10.46 -29.38
CA LEU A 575 -9.09 9.64 -29.63
C LEU A 575 -10.12 10.35 -30.52
N LEU A 576 -10.29 11.68 -30.39
CA LEU A 576 -11.18 12.47 -31.25
C LEU A 576 -10.84 12.44 -32.73
N ARG A 577 -9.61 12.08 -33.11
CA ARG A 577 -9.23 11.93 -34.53
C ARG A 577 -9.73 10.63 -35.15
N TYR A 578 -10.10 9.65 -34.32
CA TYR A 578 -10.41 8.28 -34.76
C TYR A 578 -11.78 7.78 -34.29
N SER A 579 -12.41 8.45 -33.31
CA SER A 579 -13.77 8.11 -32.86
C SER A 579 -14.80 8.65 -33.83
N GLU A 580 -15.70 7.77 -34.28
CA GLU A 580 -16.76 8.12 -35.21
C GLU A 580 -18.03 8.63 -34.50
N ASN A 581 -18.17 8.33 -33.19
CA ASN A 581 -19.39 8.63 -32.43
C ASN A 581 -19.14 9.46 -31.17
N LEU A 582 -19.05 10.78 -31.34
CA LEU A 582 -18.93 11.75 -30.24
C LEU A 582 -20.13 11.71 -29.28
N GLU A 583 -21.31 11.36 -29.81
CA GLU A 583 -22.61 11.42 -29.10
C GLU A 583 -22.99 10.10 -28.44
N HIS A 584 -22.07 9.13 -28.44
CA HIS A 584 -22.33 7.86 -27.76
C HIS A 584 -22.69 8.08 -26.29
N ARG A 585 -23.65 7.30 -25.79
CA ARG A 585 -24.12 7.34 -24.39
C ARG A 585 -23.95 5.96 -23.75
N ASN A 586 -23.37 5.94 -22.57
CA ASN A 586 -23.20 4.72 -21.79
C ASN A 586 -24.53 4.19 -21.20
N ASN A 587 -24.46 3.10 -20.45
CA ASN A 587 -25.63 2.46 -19.85
C ASN A 587 -26.38 3.37 -18.85
N ALA A 588 -25.76 4.45 -18.36
CA ALA A 588 -26.42 5.49 -17.55
C ALA A 588 -26.97 6.63 -18.39
N GLY A 589 -26.81 6.58 -19.72
CA GLY A 589 -27.21 7.63 -20.66
C GLY A 589 -26.24 8.82 -20.69
N ASN A 590 -25.06 8.72 -20.05
CA ASN A 590 -24.08 9.80 -20.05
C ASN A 590 -23.24 9.80 -21.32
N SER A 591 -23.04 10.98 -21.93
CA SER A 591 -22.08 11.21 -23.02
C SER A 591 -20.68 11.54 -22.47
N ALA A 592 -19.67 11.62 -23.36
CA ALA A 592 -18.32 12.07 -22.99
C ALA A 592 -18.33 13.47 -22.35
N LEU A 593 -19.12 14.39 -22.90
CA LEU A 593 -19.32 15.73 -22.35
C LEU A 593 -19.88 15.71 -20.93
N MET A 594 -20.87 14.85 -20.67
CA MET A 594 -21.46 14.67 -19.34
C MET A 594 -20.46 14.15 -18.33
N LEU A 595 -19.65 13.15 -18.70
CA LEU A 595 -18.63 12.58 -17.83
C LEU A 595 -17.52 13.60 -17.50
N ALA A 596 -17.09 14.40 -18.47
CA ALA A 596 -16.13 15.47 -18.25
C ALA A 596 -16.70 16.57 -17.34
N ALA A 597 -17.96 16.95 -17.53
CA ALA A 597 -18.65 17.95 -16.74
C ALA A 597 -18.85 17.50 -15.28
N GLU A 598 -19.24 16.23 -15.06
CA GLU A 598 -19.38 15.62 -13.73
C GLU A 598 -18.06 15.65 -12.92
N GLN A 599 -16.91 15.51 -13.59
CA GLN A 599 -15.58 15.51 -12.96
C GLN A 599 -14.92 16.90 -12.94
N GLY A 600 -15.55 17.93 -13.51
CA GLY A 600 -15.05 19.31 -13.49
C GLY A 600 -13.90 19.59 -14.47
N HIS A 601 -13.77 18.82 -15.52
CA HIS A 601 -12.67 18.96 -16.48
C HIS A 601 -12.94 20.02 -17.54
N LEU A 602 -12.80 21.30 -17.19
CA LEU A 602 -13.12 22.43 -18.04
C LEU A 602 -12.46 22.40 -19.42
N SER A 603 -11.18 22.03 -19.48
CA SER A 603 -10.44 21.93 -20.74
C SER A 603 -11.00 20.86 -21.69
N ILE A 604 -11.48 19.75 -21.13
CA ILE A 604 -12.15 18.68 -21.88
C ILE A 604 -13.51 19.15 -22.36
N VAL A 605 -14.28 19.80 -21.48
CA VAL A 605 -15.60 20.37 -21.81
C VAL A 605 -15.48 21.39 -22.95
N LYS A 606 -14.52 22.32 -22.87
CA LYS A 606 -14.21 23.27 -23.94
C LYS A 606 -13.96 22.54 -25.26
N ARG A 607 -13.08 21.55 -25.22
CA ARG A 607 -12.69 20.81 -26.42
C ARG A 607 -13.86 20.05 -27.05
N LEU A 608 -14.69 19.39 -26.22
CA LEU A 608 -15.88 18.66 -26.72
C LEU A 608 -16.93 19.58 -27.31
N LEU A 609 -17.17 20.75 -26.70
CA LEU A 609 -18.09 21.76 -27.26
C LEU A 609 -17.55 22.38 -28.56
N GLU A 610 -16.23 22.62 -28.69
CA GLU A 610 -15.60 23.00 -29.96
C GLU A 610 -15.85 21.96 -31.07
N MET A 611 -15.88 20.68 -30.71
CA MET A 611 -16.19 19.57 -31.60
C MET A 611 -17.69 19.37 -31.81
N LYS A 612 -18.52 20.31 -31.32
CA LYS A 612 -20.00 20.35 -31.43
C LYS A 612 -20.70 19.21 -30.68
N ALA A 613 -20.13 18.74 -29.56
CA ALA A 613 -20.84 17.82 -28.67
C ALA A 613 -22.16 18.45 -28.17
N ASN A 614 -23.25 17.69 -28.20
CA ASN A 614 -24.57 18.17 -27.84
C ASN A 614 -24.70 18.35 -26.32
N ALA A 615 -24.75 19.61 -25.88
CA ALA A 615 -24.92 19.97 -24.47
C ALA A 615 -26.35 19.76 -23.93
N HIS A 616 -27.35 19.60 -24.81
CA HIS A 616 -28.74 19.43 -24.42
C HIS A 616 -29.16 17.99 -24.15
N HIS A 617 -28.29 17.01 -24.42
CA HIS A 617 -28.59 15.63 -24.10
C HIS A 617 -28.85 15.45 -22.59
N LEU A 618 -29.82 14.61 -22.29
CA LEU A 618 -30.15 14.23 -20.92
C LEU A 618 -29.78 12.75 -20.70
N ASN A 619 -29.20 12.47 -19.56
CA ASN A 619 -28.95 11.08 -19.14
C ASN A 619 -30.25 10.38 -18.70
N LEU A 620 -30.18 9.12 -18.28
CA LEU A 620 -31.36 8.38 -17.82
C LEU A 620 -31.99 8.95 -16.55
N ARG A 621 -31.26 9.82 -15.80
CA ARG A 621 -31.79 10.58 -14.67
C ARG A 621 -32.35 11.96 -15.06
N ARG A 622 -32.46 12.23 -16.37
CA ARG A 622 -32.85 13.52 -16.95
C ARG A 622 -31.94 14.68 -16.52
N GLU A 623 -30.66 14.40 -16.31
CA GLU A 623 -29.66 15.41 -15.99
C GLU A 623 -28.86 15.74 -17.26
N SER A 624 -28.65 17.03 -17.53
CA SER A 624 -27.75 17.55 -18.57
C SER A 624 -26.29 17.58 -18.11
N ALA A 625 -25.36 17.85 -19.02
CA ALA A 625 -23.96 18.08 -18.66
C ALA A 625 -23.79 19.23 -17.65
N GLU A 626 -24.60 20.31 -17.78
CA GLU A 626 -24.63 21.42 -16.84
C GLU A 626 -25.11 20.98 -15.45
N ASP A 627 -26.19 20.19 -15.35
CA ASP A 627 -26.72 19.69 -14.09
C ASP A 627 -25.68 18.80 -13.38
N LEU A 628 -24.95 17.95 -14.15
CA LEU A 628 -23.89 17.09 -13.62
C LEU A 628 -22.70 17.91 -13.10
N ALA A 629 -22.30 18.97 -13.81
CA ALA A 629 -21.24 19.87 -13.35
C ALA A 629 -21.65 20.56 -12.03
N ARG A 630 -22.89 21.10 -11.95
CA ARG A 630 -23.41 21.69 -10.72
C ARG A 630 -23.51 20.71 -9.57
N ARG A 631 -23.92 19.48 -9.84
CA ARG A 631 -23.93 18.40 -8.84
C ARG A 631 -22.54 18.06 -8.33
N GLY A 632 -21.54 18.10 -9.20
CA GLY A 632 -20.13 17.92 -8.86
C GLY A 632 -19.48 19.13 -8.17
N ASN A 633 -20.22 20.24 -7.96
CA ASN A 633 -19.71 21.54 -7.47
C ASN A 633 -18.65 22.15 -8.41
N HIS A 634 -18.83 21.99 -9.71
CA HIS A 634 -17.96 22.53 -10.75
C HIS A 634 -18.66 23.73 -11.44
N ASP A 635 -18.92 24.79 -10.68
CA ASP A 635 -19.72 25.96 -11.12
C ASP A 635 -19.12 26.62 -12.36
N GLU A 636 -17.78 26.74 -12.46
CA GLU A 636 -17.10 27.29 -13.64
C GLU A 636 -17.40 26.48 -14.91
N VAL A 637 -17.44 25.14 -14.77
CA VAL A 637 -17.79 24.24 -15.89
C VAL A 637 -19.24 24.39 -16.26
N ALA A 638 -20.14 24.47 -15.28
CA ALA A 638 -21.57 24.65 -15.53
C ALA A 638 -21.87 25.97 -16.22
N GLU A 639 -21.25 27.07 -15.77
CA GLU A 639 -21.39 28.42 -16.39
C GLU A 639 -20.83 28.41 -17.81
N TYR A 640 -19.69 27.75 -18.04
CA TYR A 640 -19.14 27.65 -19.39
C TYR A 640 -20.06 26.87 -20.34
N ILE A 641 -20.64 25.73 -19.86
CA ILE A 641 -21.60 24.95 -20.66
C ILE A 641 -22.84 25.82 -20.96
N ASP A 642 -23.40 26.49 -19.96
CA ASP A 642 -24.58 27.36 -20.12
C ASP A 642 -24.34 28.46 -21.17
N ALA A 643 -23.19 29.12 -21.11
CA ALA A 643 -22.81 30.17 -22.05
C ALA A 643 -22.57 29.67 -23.50
N ASN A 644 -22.20 28.39 -23.67
CA ASN A 644 -21.76 27.83 -24.95
C ASN A 644 -22.66 26.71 -25.51
N LYS A 645 -23.78 26.38 -24.84
CA LYS A 645 -24.69 25.30 -25.27
C LYS A 645 -25.52 25.66 -26.54
N GLY A 646 -25.36 26.86 -27.07
CA GLY A 646 -26.08 27.33 -28.25
C GLY A 646 -27.57 27.54 -28.00
N SER A 647 -28.22 28.33 -28.83
CA SER A 647 -29.70 28.47 -28.83
C SER A 647 -30.31 27.22 -29.51
N GLY A 648 -30.26 26.09 -28.83
CA GLY A 648 -30.98 24.87 -29.25
C GLY A 648 -32.46 25.17 -29.16
N GLY A 649 -33.05 25.44 -30.31
CA GLY A 649 -34.48 25.78 -30.41
C GLY A 649 -35.35 24.63 -29.91
N LEU A 650 -36.53 24.98 -29.40
CA LEU A 650 -37.63 24.10 -28.94
C LEU A 650 -37.99 22.95 -29.92
N LEU A 651 -37.42 22.92 -31.12
CA LEU A 651 -37.66 21.96 -32.20
C LEU A 651 -36.89 20.62 -32.08
N ASP A 652 -35.80 20.56 -31.28
CA ASP A 652 -35.03 19.30 -31.07
C ASP A 652 -35.58 18.48 -29.89
N LEU A 653 -36.48 19.00 -29.08
CA LEU A 653 -37.20 18.29 -28.02
C LEU A 653 -38.33 17.38 -28.55
N MET A 654 -38.63 17.41 -29.83
CA MET A 654 -39.72 16.66 -30.49
C MET A 654 -39.20 15.60 -31.50
N ARG A 655 -37.91 15.40 -31.59
CA ARG A 655 -37.28 14.28 -32.29
C ARG A 655 -36.57 13.39 -31.26
#